data_e57bb95598de29363ecf53eacb33de3a
#
_entry.id   e57bb95598de29363ecf53eacb33de3a
#
_cell.length_a   1.000
_cell.length_b   1.000
_cell.length_c   1.000
_cell.angle_alpha   90.00
_cell.angle_beta   90.00
_cell.angle_gamma   90.00
#
_symmetry.space_group_name_H-M   'P 1'
#
loop_
_entity.id
_entity.type
_entity.pdbx_description
1 polymer ?
#
loop_
_entity_poly.entity_id
_entity_poly.type
_entity_poly.pdbx_seq_one_letter_code
_entity_poly.pdbx_strand_id
1 'polypeptide(L)'
;MSAPTTIPAPAAGTGRDDAVVFIAPPSQRPLLAALADLSSAGLLAPFHWLESVPDPGADRAFRDPLMVGVSEGRTSTIPYSRAVNRYGLATVRLIVVVPVGHPADDALSATAELHYQGLGITSGAVRQCLRVLVPWSEDPVPADLGHQGWSNVMLSPESTADPAYSANGWWQSPERVAGAAAVGLAAQAGICGAVTRTPADERPASGSTYVEVARTFVRVTDASAVEDELRGMVTDVDAHYPLPIRGDTRQWVPAYPDPGERVLGAARAWHQRHQSALRRPLAQMPARAARTMGAWQAITMFFSFLGKALAGAPVDWLRSRIRAAKTTIARSVSATVFGEGSQVRVVVGGVDDTGRPAGWWELAAAAAGAGAAMPEQDFGRAAVAATRDFGALWQDMLDGSFALLGGSGCENLGLNPYEGYVPDRDAVAPAASGGHGRFAIDQNLGDVPAGTTLNAWDALEIDRVARMLQQVAASQDPRARAAREHLGRLEQWKQSQERRFIPLLGRSLAMTFNKTREDIISISRELRALVDQDPGAALERRQSALARILRAGLIILLLVILAPLVLALLKAISWKTVAIVSAAALVVWFIVSVLIFVRRQQEVFQILMHAEEREQRIPLLTANLRLAVEDLAAQGAAYSQFDAWAAIATAFLADPLGERDMVRTAREHETVLPESLQRVVVEAEPGHVADVAAELRSYVFQVGWLREAWEAVRAAVKDDLTPDQRTRLNNRQLNLFTESGASGSALRNWADALTAKGVRSTCGADHWARCLELLGGESGPRLDLHVPMPDGARRLVADYRRDLEAPTSRSVVTDVLGPMARSGGSALTAPAGHWFCESHDGLSETMLLVDSTDPLAPTDFIYPAPERARPDFTMDEPDYASAIRPSQPADAGSGSPDPFAGPLEY
;
A
#
# COMPACT_ATOMS: atom_id res chain seq x y z
N MET A 1 -22.72 -42.83 -24.21
CA MET A 1 -22.81 -41.78 -23.25
C MET A 1 -21.47 -41.80 -22.53
N SER A 2 -20.48 -41.10 -23.12
CA SER A 2 -19.18 -40.91 -22.49
C SER A 2 -19.33 -39.82 -21.44
N ALA A 3 -18.83 -40.03 -20.24
CA ALA A 3 -18.83 -39.04 -19.18
C ALA A 3 -18.07 -37.78 -19.65
N PRO A 4 -18.55 -36.59 -19.38
CA PRO A 4 -17.80 -35.38 -19.67
C PRO A 4 -16.48 -35.42 -18.90
N THR A 5 -15.39 -35.29 -19.64
CA THR A 5 -14.04 -35.19 -19.08
C THR A 5 -14.00 -33.85 -18.34
N THR A 6 -14.07 -33.93 -17.04
CA THR A 6 -13.85 -32.75 -16.15
C THR A 6 -12.43 -32.26 -16.41
N ILE A 7 -12.26 -31.06 -16.93
CA ILE A 7 -10.96 -30.39 -16.97
C ILE A 7 -10.50 -30.30 -15.50
N PRO A 8 -9.37 -30.90 -15.11
CA PRO A 8 -8.89 -30.73 -13.76
C PRO A 8 -8.65 -29.24 -13.56
N ALA A 9 -9.22 -28.66 -12.49
CA ALA A 9 -8.96 -27.28 -12.12
C ALA A 9 -7.45 -27.04 -12.14
N PRO A 10 -6.96 -25.97 -12.77
CA PRO A 10 -5.55 -25.64 -12.74
C PRO A 10 -5.15 -25.60 -11.27
N ALA A 11 -4.22 -26.45 -10.88
CA ALA A 11 -3.74 -26.48 -9.50
C ALA A 11 -3.10 -25.12 -9.23
N ALA A 12 -3.83 -24.26 -8.52
CA ALA A 12 -3.37 -22.95 -8.12
C ALA A 12 -2.00 -23.11 -7.46
N GLY A 13 -0.93 -22.72 -8.16
CA GLY A 13 0.39 -22.47 -7.58
C GLY A 13 1.11 -23.64 -6.87
N THR A 14 0.58 -24.88 -6.89
CA THR A 14 1.31 -26.06 -6.44
C THR A 14 2.02 -26.71 -7.62
N GLY A 15 2.84 -25.94 -8.34
CA GLY A 15 3.88 -26.55 -9.14
C GLY A 15 4.68 -27.42 -8.18
N ARG A 16 4.70 -28.76 -8.40
CA ARG A 16 5.65 -29.59 -7.71
C ARG A 16 7.00 -28.96 -7.93
N ASP A 17 7.65 -28.58 -6.84
CA ASP A 17 8.97 -27.98 -6.91
C ASP A 17 9.96 -29.10 -7.31
N ASP A 18 10.00 -29.38 -8.61
CA ASP A 18 10.90 -30.35 -9.19
C ASP A 18 12.20 -29.66 -9.62
N ALA A 19 13.32 -30.27 -9.38
CA ALA A 19 14.61 -29.85 -9.92
C ALA A 19 15.01 -30.75 -11.08
N VAL A 20 15.15 -30.19 -12.28
CA VAL A 20 15.63 -30.88 -13.45
C VAL A 20 17.07 -30.49 -13.74
N VAL A 21 17.96 -31.46 -13.75
CA VAL A 21 19.39 -31.26 -13.99
C VAL A 21 19.81 -32.13 -15.21
N PHE A 22 20.18 -31.46 -16.28
CA PHE A 22 20.85 -32.08 -17.41
C PHE A 22 22.35 -32.17 -17.14
N ILE A 23 22.91 -33.31 -17.43
CA ILE A 23 24.34 -33.61 -17.31
C ILE A 23 24.83 -34.01 -18.71
N ALA A 24 25.65 -33.19 -19.30
CA ALA A 24 26.07 -33.33 -20.68
C ALA A 24 27.54 -32.99 -20.90
N PRO A 25 28.21 -33.61 -21.91
CA PRO A 25 29.55 -33.22 -22.28
C PRO A 25 29.57 -31.85 -22.99
N PRO A 26 30.72 -31.16 -23.06
CA PRO A 26 30.86 -29.84 -23.68
C PRO A 26 30.39 -29.76 -25.13
N SER A 27 30.46 -30.88 -25.87
CA SER A 27 29.97 -30.98 -27.26
C SER A 27 28.47 -30.76 -27.39
N GLN A 28 27.71 -30.88 -26.29
CA GLN A 28 26.27 -30.70 -26.30
C GLN A 28 25.83 -29.23 -25.97
N ARG A 29 26.75 -28.27 -26.02
CA ARG A 29 26.42 -26.83 -25.90
C ARG A 29 25.43 -26.36 -26.97
N PRO A 30 25.41 -26.82 -28.24
CA PRO A 30 24.33 -26.48 -29.17
C PRO A 30 22.95 -26.88 -28.69
N LEU A 31 22.83 -28.02 -28.00
CA LEU A 31 21.56 -28.44 -27.41
C LEU A 31 21.13 -27.56 -26.22
N LEU A 32 22.08 -27.12 -25.39
CA LEU A 32 21.81 -26.14 -24.36
C LEU A 32 21.30 -24.82 -24.96
N ALA A 33 21.92 -24.33 -26.04
CA ALA A 33 21.48 -23.13 -26.73
C ALA A 33 20.05 -23.27 -27.26
N ALA A 34 19.73 -24.41 -27.94
CA ALA A 34 18.37 -24.68 -28.42
C ALA A 34 17.33 -24.73 -27.27
N LEU A 35 17.69 -25.35 -26.13
CA LEU A 35 16.81 -25.36 -24.95
C LEU A 35 16.66 -23.95 -24.36
N ALA A 36 17.71 -23.14 -24.34
CA ALA A 36 17.64 -21.76 -23.86
C ALA A 36 16.76 -20.89 -24.76
N ASP A 37 16.81 -21.08 -26.08
CA ASP A 37 15.92 -20.43 -27.04
C ASP A 37 14.46 -20.79 -26.81
N LEU A 38 14.15 -22.07 -26.62
CA LEU A 38 12.80 -22.52 -26.27
C LEU A 38 12.33 -21.96 -24.91
N SER A 39 13.24 -21.88 -23.95
CA SER A 39 12.96 -21.25 -22.64
C SER A 39 12.68 -19.74 -22.78
N SER A 40 13.43 -19.05 -23.65
CA SER A 40 13.21 -17.64 -23.92
C SER A 40 11.86 -17.37 -24.59
N ALA A 41 11.37 -18.31 -25.39
CA ALA A 41 10.03 -18.29 -25.99
C ALA A 41 8.91 -18.63 -24.97
N GLY A 42 9.25 -18.90 -23.71
CA GLY A 42 8.28 -19.26 -22.68
C GLY A 42 7.71 -20.68 -22.78
N LEU A 43 8.33 -21.52 -23.59
CA LEU A 43 7.86 -22.91 -23.89
C LEU A 43 8.37 -23.94 -22.89
N LEU A 44 9.40 -23.60 -22.11
CA LEU A 44 10.03 -24.52 -21.15
C LEU A 44 10.03 -23.96 -19.74
N ALA A 45 9.76 -24.81 -18.76
CA ALA A 45 9.96 -24.54 -17.34
C ALA A 45 11.46 -24.38 -16.99
N PRO A 46 11.82 -23.75 -15.89
CA PRO A 46 13.20 -23.59 -15.46
C PRO A 46 13.94 -24.91 -15.31
N PHE A 47 15.20 -24.95 -15.74
CA PHE A 47 16.06 -26.13 -15.64
C PHE A 47 17.52 -25.78 -15.36
N HIS A 48 18.33 -26.79 -15.06
CA HIS A 48 19.75 -26.65 -14.77
C HIS A 48 20.57 -27.51 -15.74
N TRP A 49 21.74 -26.97 -16.14
CA TRP A 49 22.66 -27.66 -17.05
C TRP A 49 24.04 -27.78 -16.38
N LEU A 50 24.46 -29.03 -16.20
CA LEU A 50 25.78 -29.37 -15.66
C LEU A 50 26.67 -29.88 -16.81
N GLU A 51 27.74 -29.12 -17.11
CA GLU A 51 28.72 -29.58 -18.08
C GLU A 51 29.69 -30.56 -17.40
N SER A 52 29.67 -31.80 -17.86
CA SER A 52 30.55 -32.86 -17.37
C SER A 52 31.84 -32.84 -18.19
N VAL A 53 32.91 -32.42 -17.55
CA VAL A 53 34.27 -32.53 -18.12
C VAL A 53 34.90 -33.79 -17.54
N PRO A 54 35.38 -34.73 -18.34
CA PRO A 54 36.18 -35.86 -17.87
C PRO A 54 37.42 -35.34 -17.16
N ASP A 55 37.49 -35.51 -15.83
CA ASP A 55 38.67 -35.08 -15.06
C ASP A 55 39.47 -36.32 -14.65
N PRO A 56 40.70 -36.48 -15.12
CA PRO A 56 41.58 -37.57 -14.74
C PRO A 56 42.11 -37.50 -13.30
N GLY A 57 41.72 -36.49 -12.50
CA GLY A 57 42.19 -36.29 -11.14
C GLY A 57 41.11 -36.48 -10.07
N ALA A 58 41.25 -37.59 -9.32
CA ALA A 58 40.27 -37.98 -8.26
C ALA A 58 40.01 -36.93 -7.16
N ASP A 59 40.84 -35.89 -7.03
CA ASP A 59 40.70 -34.88 -5.97
C ASP A 59 39.59 -33.80 -6.15
N ARG A 60 39.01 -33.71 -7.35
CA ARG A 60 37.91 -32.76 -7.62
C ARG A 60 36.52 -33.35 -7.42
N ALA A 61 36.42 -34.65 -7.19
CA ALA A 61 35.18 -35.39 -7.04
C ALA A 61 34.30 -34.89 -5.87
N PHE A 62 34.83 -34.18 -4.91
CA PHE A 62 34.14 -33.67 -3.73
C PHE A 62 33.80 -32.15 -3.80
N ARG A 63 34.11 -31.46 -4.87
CA ARG A 63 33.72 -30.07 -5.03
C ARG A 63 32.32 -29.96 -5.57
N ASP A 64 31.52 -29.07 -4.98
CA ASP A 64 30.18 -28.75 -5.46
C ASP A 64 30.27 -28.10 -6.86
N PRO A 65 29.86 -28.79 -7.95
CA PRO A 65 30.05 -28.26 -9.30
C PRO A 65 29.11 -27.07 -9.55
N LEU A 66 29.61 -26.11 -10.35
CA LEU A 66 28.80 -24.99 -10.80
C LEU A 66 28.01 -25.41 -12.04
N MET A 67 26.72 -25.04 -12.06
CA MET A 67 25.78 -25.30 -13.14
C MET A 67 25.27 -24.01 -13.74
N VAL A 68 24.81 -24.07 -14.98
CA VAL A 68 24.03 -23.03 -15.63
C VAL A 68 22.57 -23.28 -15.33
N GLY A 69 21.93 -22.39 -14.59
CA GLY A 69 20.48 -22.35 -14.42
C GLY A 69 19.86 -21.53 -15.55
N VAL A 70 18.85 -22.05 -16.21
CA VAL A 70 18.11 -21.38 -17.29
C VAL A 70 16.67 -21.17 -16.84
N SER A 71 16.21 -19.93 -16.94
CA SER A 71 14.81 -19.57 -16.67
C SER A 71 14.43 -18.38 -17.54
N GLU A 72 13.36 -18.51 -18.28
CA GLU A 72 12.88 -17.46 -19.20
C GLU A 72 13.97 -16.91 -20.15
N GLY A 73 14.82 -17.77 -20.64
CA GLY A 73 15.95 -17.41 -21.49
C GLY A 73 17.13 -16.72 -20.78
N ARG A 74 17.01 -16.46 -19.47
CA ARG A 74 18.10 -15.90 -18.67
C ARG A 74 18.94 -17.02 -18.09
N THR A 75 20.27 -16.83 -18.13
CA THR A 75 21.22 -17.76 -17.55
C THR A 75 21.78 -17.24 -16.24
N SER A 76 21.97 -18.14 -15.28
CA SER A 76 22.58 -17.85 -13.98
C SER A 76 23.53 -18.99 -13.61
N THR A 77 24.57 -18.71 -12.83
CA THR A 77 25.49 -19.76 -12.35
C THR A 77 25.17 -20.07 -10.90
N ILE A 78 24.86 -21.33 -10.61
CA ILE A 78 24.52 -21.78 -9.27
C ILE A 78 25.28 -23.07 -8.92
N PRO A 79 25.61 -23.33 -7.64
CA PRO A 79 26.15 -24.62 -7.21
C PRO A 79 25.11 -25.75 -7.34
N TYR A 80 25.55 -26.96 -7.68
CA TYR A 80 24.68 -28.14 -7.80
C TYR A 80 23.89 -28.41 -6.51
N SER A 81 24.58 -28.36 -5.35
CA SER A 81 23.94 -28.59 -4.06
C SER A 81 22.81 -27.64 -3.78
N ARG A 82 22.92 -26.38 -4.23
CA ARG A 82 21.87 -25.35 -4.05
C ARG A 82 20.60 -25.66 -4.85
N ALA A 83 20.74 -26.27 -6.01
CA ALA A 83 19.59 -26.64 -6.83
C ALA A 83 18.88 -27.89 -6.30
N VAL A 84 19.66 -28.92 -5.91
CA VAL A 84 19.08 -30.24 -5.57
C VAL A 84 18.68 -30.36 -4.08
N ASN A 85 19.17 -29.47 -3.21
CA ASN A 85 18.88 -29.48 -1.78
C ASN A 85 17.90 -28.37 -1.36
N ARG A 86 17.19 -27.75 -2.30
CA ARG A 86 16.17 -26.75 -1.98
C ARG A 86 15.04 -27.38 -1.15
N TYR A 87 14.62 -26.69 -0.12
CA TYR A 87 13.51 -27.13 0.73
C TYR A 87 12.21 -27.18 -0.10
N GLY A 88 11.44 -28.25 0.07
CA GLY A 88 10.14 -28.41 -0.60
C GLY A 88 10.19 -29.12 -1.95
N LEU A 89 11.36 -29.56 -2.45
CA LEU A 89 11.47 -30.35 -3.66
C LEU A 89 10.73 -31.69 -3.52
N ALA A 90 9.86 -31.99 -4.48
CA ALA A 90 9.19 -33.29 -4.60
C ALA A 90 10.07 -34.29 -5.34
N THR A 91 10.67 -33.88 -6.45
CA THR A 91 11.45 -34.77 -7.34
C THR A 91 12.73 -34.06 -7.79
N VAL A 92 13.80 -34.83 -7.92
CA VAL A 92 15.03 -34.42 -8.59
C VAL A 92 15.25 -35.37 -9.78
N ARG A 93 15.17 -34.81 -11.00
CA ARG A 93 15.41 -35.53 -12.25
C ARG A 93 16.83 -35.29 -12.71
N LEU A 94 17.63 -36.32 -12.71
CA LEU A 94 18.99 -36.34 -13.27
C LEU A 94 18.93 -36.91 -14.67
N ILE A 95 19.22 -36.12 -15.67
CA ILE A 95 19.11 -36.50 -17.08
C ILE A 95 20.49 -36.42 -17.71
N VAL A 96 21.06 -37.56 -17.98
CA VAL A 96 22.34 -37.65 -18.67
C VAL A 96 22.10 -37.64 -20.18
N VAL A 97 22.68 -36.68 -20.85
CA VAL A 97 22.61 -36.53 -22.30
C VAL A 97 23.84 -37.21 -22.91
N VAL A 98 23.58 -38.27 -23.64
CA VAL A 98 24.64 -39.10 -24.28
C VAL A 98 24.60 -38.89 -25.78
N PRO A 99 25.60 -38.25 -26.39
CA PRO A 99 25.73 -38.15 -27.85
C PRO A 99 26.12 -39.51 -28.41
N VAL A 100 25.40 -39.95 -29.42
CA VAL A 100 25.68 -41.24 -30.09
C VAL A 100 26.25 -40.99 -31.47
N GLY A 101 27.39 -41.64 -31.79
CA GLY A 101 28.04 -41.51 -33.08
C GLY A 101 28.82 -40.22 -33.31
N HIS A 102 28.99 -39.36 -32.30
CA HIS A 102 29.80 -38.15 -32.40
C HIS A 102 31.28 -38.45 -32.12
N PRO A 103 32.19 -38.23 -33.05
CA PRO A 103 33.59 -38.69 -32.93
C PRO A 103 34.42 -37.92 -31.88
N ALA A 104 33.98 -36.78 -31.42
CA ALA A 104 34.71 -35.95 -30.48
C ALA A 104 34.28 -36.14 -29.00
N ASP A 105 33.25 -36.98 -28.75
CA ASP A 105 32.72 -37.13 -27.41
C ASP A 105 33.13 -38.45 -26.78
N ASP A 106 33.90 -38.36 -25.72
CA ASP A 106 33.96 -39.43 -24.74
C ASP A 106 32.59 -39.49 -24.08
N ALA A 107 31.82 -40.55 -24.36
CA ALA A 107 30.59 -40.83 -23.63
C ALA A 107 30.85 -40.71 -22.14
N LEU A 108 29.95 -40.08 -21.40
CA LEU A 108 30.04 -39.99 -19.95
C LEU A 108 30.26 -41.37 -19.39
N SER A 109 31.41 -41.59 -18.73
CA SER A 109 31.72 -42.88 -18.17
C SER A 109 30.70 -43.32 -17.13
N ALA A 110 30.39 -44.58 -16.99
CA ALA A 110 29.51 -45.12 -15.98
C ALA A 110 29.89 -44.65 -14.55
N THR A 111 31.19 -44.43 -14.33
CA THR A 111 31.71 -43.93 -13.07
C THR A 111 31.30 -42.44 -12.81
N ALA A 112 31.34 -41.59 -13.83
CA ALA A 112 30.91 -40.20 -13.73
C ALA A 112 29.39 -40.12 -13.47
N GLU A 113 28.62 -40.97 -14.16
CA GLU A 113 27.18 -41.08 -13.96
C GLU A 113 26.83 -41.50 -12.52
N LEU A 114 27.47 -42.53 -11.99
CA LEU A 114 27.30 -42.99 -10.62
C LEU A 114 27.73 -41.92 -9.60
N HIS A 115 28.74 -41.12 -9.95
CA HIS A 115 29.19 -40.01 -9.09
C HIS A 115 28.10 -38.94 -8.98
N TYR A 116 27.48 -38.51 -10.06
CA TYR A 116 26.38 -37.55 -10.02
C TYR A 116 25.13 -38.13 -9.37
N GLN A 117 24.84 -39.42 -9.49
CA GLN A 117 23.80 -40.07 -8.68
C GLN A 117 24.10 -40.06 -7.19
N GLY A 118 25.39 -40.17 -6.82
CA GLY A 118 25.87 -40.17 -5.44
C GLY A 118 25.93 -38.82 -4.79
N LEU A 119 25.96 -37.71 -5.57
CA LEU A 119 25.88 -36.35 -5.01
C LEU A 119 24.59 -36.21 -4.18
N GLY A 120 24.78 -36.06 -2.87
CA GLY A 120 23.71 -36.19 -1.88
C GLY A 120 22.54 -35.26 -2.14
N ILE A 121 21.36 -35.85 -2.30
CA ILE A 121 20.10 -35.16 -2.27
C ILE A 121 19.59 -35.26 -0.83
N THR A 122 19.64 -34.13 -0.12
CA THR A 122 19.27 -34.10 1.32
C THR A 122 17.83 -33.67 1.55
N SER A 123 17.12 -33.28 0.49
CA SER A 123 15.76 -32.72 0.57
C SER A 123 14.66 -33.76 0.85
N GLY A 124 14.95 -35.04 0.80
CA GLY A 124 13.95 -36.10 0.85
C GLY A 124 13.18 -36.29 -0.46
N ALA A 125 13.58 -35.60 -1.52
CA ALA A 125 12.99 -35.69 -2.85
C ALA A 125 13.21 -37.05 -3.49
N VAL A 126 12.24 -37.48 -4.33
CA VAL A 126 12.39 -38.69 -5.14
C VAL A 126 13.42 -38.42 -6.23
N ARG A 127 14.37 -39.36 -6.39
CA ARG A 127 15.36 -39.29 -7.47
C ARG A 127 14.93 -40.10 -8.66
N GLN A 128 14.91 -39.45 -9.84
CA GLN A 128 14.71 -40.10 -11.14
C GLN A 128 15.98 -39.97 -11.98
N CYS A 129 16.43 -41.07 -12.58
CA CYS A 129 17.65 -41.12 -13.38
C CYS A 129 17.33 -41.60 -14.80
N LEU A 130 17.51 -40.69 -15.76
CA LEU A 130 17.22 -40.92 -17.17
C LEU A 130 18.49 -40.70 -18.02
N ARG A 131 18.80 -41.64 -18.86
CA ARG A 131 19.80 -41.50 -19.94
C ARG A 131 19.07 -41.23 -21.25
N VAL A 132 19.35 -40.07 -21.83
CA VAL A 132 18.81 -39.69 -23.12
C VAL A 132 19.91 -39.78 -24.17
N LEU A 133 19.74 -40.70 -25.09
CA LEU A 133 20.66 -40.96 -26.19
C LEU A 133 20.27 -40.06 -27.36
N VAL A 134 21.18 -39.18 -27.76
CA VAL A 134 20.96 -38.26 -28.87
C VAL A 134 21.80 -38.71 -30.04
N PRO A 135 21.19 -39.25 -31.10
CA PRO A 135 21.94 -39.68 -32.29
C PRO A 135 22.43 -38.46 -33.09
N TRP A 136 23.72 -38.35 -33.31
CA TRP A 136 24.38 -37.27 -34.05
C TRP A 136 24.80 -37.61 -35.47
N SER A 137 24.88 -38.91 -35.78
CA SER A 137 25.27 -39.39 -37.13
C SER A 137 24.68 -40.76 -37.41
N GLU A 138 24.78 -41.22 -38.62
CA GLU A 138 24.46 -42.60 -38.99
C GLU A 138 25.57 -43.63 -38.66
N ASP A 139 26.56 -43.22 -37.89
CA ASP A 139 27.68 -44.08 -37.53
C ASP A 139 27.25 -45.23 -36.61
N PRO A 140 28.03 -46.34 -36.60
CA PRO A 140 27.72 -47.48 -35.73
C PRO A 140 27.58 -47.08 -34.27
N VAL A 141 26.53 -47.59 -33.67
CA VAL A 141 26.22 -47.34 -32.26
C VAL A 141 27.07 -48.26 -31.40
N PRO A 142 27.71 -47.82 -30.30
CA PRO A 142 28.53 -48.67 -29.46
C PRO A 142 27.68 -49.75 -28.76
N ALA A 143 28.30 -50.90 -28.47
CA ALA A 143 27.63 -52.07 -27.84
C ALA A 143 27.20 -51.78 -26.37
N ASP A 144 27.76 -50.79 -25.72
CA ASP A 144 27.47 -50.34 -24.36
C ASP A 144 26.50 -49.19 -24.30
N LEU A 145 25.65 -49.05 -25.28
CA LEU A 145 24.70 -47.95 -25.42
C LEU A 145 23.79 -47.79 -24.21
N GLY A 146 23.28 -48.88 -23.66
CA GLY A 146 22.41 -48.88 -22.49
C GLY A 146 23.18 -49.03 -21.16
N HIS A 147 22.76 -48.35 -20.12
CA HIS A 147 23.35 -48.49 -18.81
C HIS A 147 22.35 -49.05 -17.79
N GLN A 148 22.79 -50.05 -17.02
CA GLN A 148 21.96 -50.67 -15.98
C GLN A 148 21.67 -49.69 -14.85
N GLY A 149 20.43 -49.64 -14.34
CA GLY A 149 19.99 -48.75 -13.27
C GLY A 149 19.49 -47.39 -13.75
N TRP A 150 19.50 -47.14 -15.06
CA TRP A 150 18.95 -45.97 -15.71
C TRP A 150 17.79 -46.34 -16.64
N SER A 151 16.86 -45.42 -16.83
CA SER A 151 15.94 -45.52 -17.97
C SER A 151 16.67 -45.01 -19.21
N ASN A 152 16.91 -45.90 -20.19
CA ASN A 152 17.64 -45.55 -21.40
C ASN A 152 16.66 -45.28 -22.55
N VAL A 153 16.67 -44.03 -23.04
CA VAL A 153 15.77 -43.60 -24.13
C VAL A 153 16.59 -42.96 -25.23
N MET A 154 16.46 -43.48 -26.46
CA MET A 154 17.02 -42.86 -27.64
C MET A 154 15.97 -41.96 -28.29
N LEU A 155 16.33 -40.71 -28.58
CA LEU A 155 15.44 -39.79 -29.27
C LEU A 155 15.39 -40.16 -30.76
N SER A 156 14.17 -40.24 -31.27
CA SER A 156 13.96 -40.35 -32.70
C SER A 156 14.28 -39.04 -33.41
N PRO A 157 14.92 -39.07 -34.57
CA PRO A 157 15.37 -37.86 -35.31
C PRO A 157 14.23 -37.14 -36.03
N GLU A 158 13.00 -37.42 -35.75
CA GLU A 158 11.87 -36.77 -36.37
C GLU A 158 11.72 -35.33 -35.94
N SER A 159 11.66 -34.44 -36.92
CA SER A 159 11.48 -32.99 -36.68
C SER A 159 10.28 -32.41 -37.44
N THR A 160 9.28 -33.25 -37.74
CA THR A 160 8.12 -32.87 -38.53
C THR A 160 6.86 -32.77 -37.69
N ALA A 161 5.98 -31.89 -38.10
CA ALA A 161 4.64 -31.76 -37.51
C ALA A 161 3.75 -32.99 -37.78
N ASP A 162 4.00 -33.73 -38.87
CA ASP A 162 3.28 -34.96 -39.20
C ASP A 162 4.02 -36.16 -38.64
N PRO A 163 3.44 -36.89 -37.68
CA PRO A 163 4.04 -38.09 -37.10
C PRO A 163 4.32 -39.23 -38.10
N ALA A 164 3.77 -39.19 -39.29
CA ALA A 164 4.02 -40.15 -40.32
C ALA A 164 5.26 -39.86 -41.18
N TYR A 165 5.84 -38.69 -41.01
CA TYR A 165 6.96 -38.25 -41.82
C TYR A 165 8.28 -38.51 -41.12
N SER A 166 9.30 -38.98 -41.83
CA SER A 166 10.66 -39.14 -41.33
C SER A 166 11.58 -38.13 -41.97
N ALA A 167 12.32 -37.39 -41.12
CA ALA A 167 13.30 -36.41 -41.58
C ALA A 167 14.64 -37.05 -41.93
N ASN A 168 14.79 -37.43 -43.20
CA ASN A 168 16.06 -37.93 -43.71
C ASN A 168 17.14 -36.83 -43.72
N GLY A 169 18.35 -37.13 -43.26
CA GLY A 169 19.51 -36.23 -43.35
C GLY A 169 19.54 -35.13 -42.27
N TRP A 170 18.81 -35.32 -41.15
CA TRP A 170 18.79 -34.41 -40.01
C TRP A 170 20.19 -34.20 -39.38
N TRP A 171 21.09 -35.18 -39.44
CA TRP A 171 22.48 -35.14 -38.95
C TRP A 171 23.43 -34.25 -39.79
N GLN A 172 22.96 -33.73 -40.92
CA GLN A 172 23.79 -32.86 -41.80
C GLN A 172 24.04 -31.47 -41.19
N SER A 173 23.28 -31.08 -40.17
CA SER A 173 23.46 -29.79 -39.46
C SER A 173 23.36 -29.98 -37.96
N PRO A 174 24.38 -29.61 -37.20
CA PRO A 174 24.34 -29.66 -35.75
C PRO A 174 23.16 -28.89 -35.14
N GLU A 175 22.77 -27.76 -35.77
CA GLU A 175 21.63 -26.94 -35.28
C GLU A 175 20.32 -27.68 -35.47
N ARG A 176 20.15 -28.43 -36.58
CA ARG A 176 18.95 -29.25 -36.79
C ARG A 176 18.89 -30.42 -35.81
N VAL A 177 20.01 -31.07 -35.53
CA VAL A 177 20.10 -32.10 -34.50
C VAL A 177 19.75 -31.51 -33.14
N ALA A 178 20.35 -30.40 -32.77
CA ALA A 178 20.09 -29.73 -31.49
C ALA A 178 18.63 -29.31 -31.39
N GLY A 179 18.06 -28.70 -32.42
CA GLY A 179 16.66 -28.24 -32.41
C GLY A 179 15.67 -29.42 -32.27
N ALA A 180 15.86 -30.50 -33.04
CA ALA A 180 14.99 -31.68 -32.95
C ALA A 180 15.14 -32.42 -31.60
N ALA A 181 16.39 -32.58 -31.12
CA ALA A 181 16.67 -33.25 -29.86
C ALA A 181 16.23 -32.42 -28.65
N ALA A 182 16.27 -31.09 -28.70
CA ALA A 182 15.82 -30.21 -27.62
C ALA A 182 14.36 -30.46 -27.22
N VAL A 183 13.47 -30.59 -28.20
CA VAL A 183 12.05 -30.88 -27.95
C VAL A 183 11.86 -32.24 -27.29
N GLY A 184 12.49 -33.26 -27.82
CA GLY A 184 12.43 -34.61 -27.26
C GLY A 184 13.03 -34.68 -25.85
N LEU A 185 14.19 -34.05 -25.67
CA LEU A 185 14.83 -33.98 -24.36
C LEU A 185 13.97 -33.21 -23.31
N ALA A 186 13.41 -32.10 -23.72
CA ALA A 186 12.51 -31.33 -22.85
C ALA A 186 11.26 -32.11 -22.44
N ALA A 187 10.69 -32.87 -23.39
CA ALA A 187 9.53 -33.69 -23.14
C ALA A 187 9.83 -34.85 -22.17
N GLN A 188 10.94 -35.59 -22.43
CA GLN A 188 11.37 -36.68 -21.52
C GLN A 188 11.73 -36.14 -20.12
N ALA A 189 12.23 -34.92 -20.03
CA ALA A 189 12.54 -34.21 -18.77
C ALA A 189 11.29 -33.70 -18.04
N GLY A 190 10.17 -33.54 -18.72
CA GLY A 190 8.94 -33.00 -18.19
C GLY A 190 9.00 -31.48 -17.96
N ILE A 191 9.76 -30.74 -18.78
CA ILE A 191 9.87 -29.29 -18.71
C ILE A 191 9.08 -28.54 -19.79
N CYS A 192 8.36 -29.22 -20.66
CA CYS A 192 7.53 -28.62 -21.71
C CYS A 192 6.26 -28.01 -21.07
N GLY A 193 6.05 -26.68 -21.22
CA GLY A 193 4.81 -26.03 -20.86
C GLY A 193 4.30 -26.37 -19.45
N ALA A 194 5.18 -26.45 -18.44
CA ALA A 194 4.83 -26.83 -17.06
C ALA A 194 4.21 -28.26 -16.93
N VAL A 195 4.44 -29.15 -17.87
CA VAL A 195 4.05 -30.56 -17.76
C VAL A 195 4.74 -31.18 -16.55
N THR A 196 3.95 -31.60 -15.55
CA THR A 196 4.47 -32.18 -14.30
C THR A 196 4.68 -33.68 -14.36
N ARG A 197 4.03 -34.37 -15.32
CA ARG A 197 4.19 -35.81 -15.57
C ARG A 197 5.05 -36.02 -16.82
N THR A 198 5.90 -37.03 -16.79
CA THR A 198 6.73 -37.39 -17.93
C THR A 198 6.61 -38.87 -18.19
N PRO A 199 6.92 -39.35 -19.38
CA PRO A 199 7.02 -40.79 -19.64
C PRO A 199 7.98 -41.51 -18.69
N ALA A 200 8.99 -40.80 -18.19
CA ALA A 200 9.95 -41.30 -17.21
C ALA A 200 9.34 -41.56 -15.82
N ASP A 201 8.24 -40.89 -15.46
CA ASP A 201 7.55 -41.14 -14.19
C ASP A 201 6.86 -42.51 -14.15
N GLU A 202 6.51 -43.04 -15.33
CA GLU A 202 5.81 -44.32 -15.49
C GLU A 202 6.77 -45.47 -15.79
N ARG A 203 8.02 -45.15 -16.17
CA ARG A 203 9.02 -46.15 -16.47
C ARG A 203 9.80 -46.52 -15.21
N PRO A 204 9.80 -47.80 -14.80
CA PRO A 204 10.68 -48.24 -13.74
C PRO A 204 12.14 -48.10 -14.21
N ALA A 205 13.05 -47.74 -13.28
CA ALA A 205 14.47 -47.79 -13.59
C ALA A 205 14.81 -49.18 -14.11
N SER A 206 15.36 -49.24 -15.32
CA SER A 206 15.57 -50.53 -16.00
C SER A 206 16.70 -51.30 -15.32
N GLY A 207 16.45 -52.51 -14.92
CA GLY A 207 17.48 -53.46 -14.51
C GLY A 207 18.31 -54.02 -15.70
N SER A 208 18.04 -53.54 -16.91
CA SER A 208 18.65 -54.03 -18.14
C SER A 208 19.32 -52.91 -18.93
N THR A 209 20.12 -53.30 -19.93
CA THR A 209 20.77 -52.34 -20.86
C THR A 209 19.93 -52.09 -22.13
N TYR A 210 18.65 -52.50 -22.12
CA TYR A 210 17.74 -52.23 -23.24
C TYR A 210 17.43 -50.74 -23.37
N VAL A 211 17.18 -50.34 -24.62
CA VAL A 211 16.96 -48.93 -25.01
C VAL A 211 15.59 -48.83 -25.70
N GLU A 212 14.76 -47.90 -25.27
CA GLU A 212 13.54 -47.54 -26.00
C GLU A 212 13.86 -46.40 -26.97
N VAL A 213 13.27 -46.46 -28.18
CA VAL A 213 13.29 -45.32 -29.12
C VAL A 213 12.01 -44.56 -28.93
N ALA A 214 12.13 -43.27 -28.63
CA ALA A 214 10.99 -42.39 -28.40
C ALA A 214 10.93 -41.29 -29.48
N ARG A 215 9.73 -41.07 -29.98
CA ARG A 215 9.34 -40.01 -30.89
C ARG A 215 8.45 -39.03 -30.11
N THR A 216 8.72 -37.73 -30.23
CA THR A 216 8.04 -36.74 -29.40
C THR A 216 7.50 -35.62 -30.26
N PHE A 217 6.28 -35.22 -29.98
CA PHE A 217 5.63 -34.08 -30.60
C PHE A 217 5.03 -33.20 -29.51
N VAL A 218 5.22 -31.91 -29.64
CA VAL A 218 4.64 -30.92 -28.73
C VAL A 218 3.75 -30.00 -29.54
N ARG A 219 2.56 -29.78 -29.03
CA ARG A 219 1.59 -28.85 -29.59
C ARG A 219 1.20 -27.86 -28.54
N VAL A 220 1.40 -26.59 -28.81
CA VAL A 220 1.03 -25.49 -27.92
C VAL A 220 -0.12 -24.72 -28.55
N THR A 221 -1.27 -24.71 -27.90
CA THR A 221 -2.36 -23.83 -28.25
C THR A 221 -2.18 -22.55 -27.41
N ASP A 222 -1.72 -21.50 -28.07
CA ASP A 222 -1.41 -20.24 -27.40
C ASP A 222 -2.64 -19.34 -27.35
N ALA A 223 -3.25 -19.25 -26.17
CA ALA A 223 -4.39 -18.39 -25.88
C ALA A 223 -4.00 -17.10 -25.16
N SER A 224 -2.71 -16.78 -25.07
CA SER A 224 -2.22 -15.64 -24.27
C SER A 224 -2.87 -14.31 -24.66
N ALA A 225 -3.09 -14.06 -25.95
CA ALA A 225 -3.73 -12.85 -26.42
C ALA A 225 -5.21 -12.76 -25.99
N VAL A 226 -5.95 -13.87 -26.06
CA VAL A 226 -7.34 -13.95 -25.61
C VAL A 226 -7.42 -13.85 -24.09
N GLU A 227 -6.47 -14.48 -23.40
CA GLU A 227 -6.36 -14.40 -21.93
C GLU A 227 -6.09 -12.97 -21.46
N ASP A 228 -5.15 -12.27 -22.10
CA ASP A 228 -4.81 -10.89 -21.76
C ASP A 228 -5.99 -9.95 -22.03
N GLU A 229 -6.70 -10.14 -23.15
CA GLU A 229 -7.90 -9.38 -23.46
C GLU A 229 -9.01 -9.65 -22.43
N LEU A 230 -9.32 -10.90 -22.15
CA LEU A 230 -10.34 -11.30 -21.18
C LEU A 230 -10.01 -10.81 -19.77
N ARG A 231 -8.77 -11.02 -19.34
CA ARG A 231 -8.27 -10.53 -18.06
C ARG A 231 -8.35 -9.02 -17.97
N GLY A 232 -7.92 -8.31 -19.03
CA GLY A 232 -8.03 -6.86 -19.12
C GLY A 232 -9.47 -6.39 -18.92
N MET A 233 -10.43 -7.02 -19.59
CA MET A 233 -11.85 -6.68 -19.46
C MET A 233 -12.41 -7.01 -18.07
N VAL A 234 -12.01 -8.13 -17.47
CA VAL A 234 -12.46 -8.51 -16.11
C VAL A 234 -11.89 -7.58 -15.06
N THR A 235 -10.60 -7.25 -15.13
CA THR A 235 -9.89 -6.46 -14.12
C THR A 235 -9.90 -4.95 -14.38
N ASP A 236 -10.56 -4.48 -15.46
CA ASP A 236 -10.65 -3.05 -15.74
C ASP A 236 -11.54 -2.35 -14.72
N VAL A 237 -10.88 -1.59 -13.85
CA VAL A 237 -11.53 -0.75 -12.83
C VAL A 237 -11.51 0.74 -13.19
N ASP A 238 -10.78 1.14 -14.24
CA ASP A 238 -10.67 2.55 -14.65
C ASP A 238 -11.85 3.01 -15.49
N ALA A 239 -12.18 2.23 -16.54
CA ALA A 239 -13.30 2.56 -17.42
C ALA A 239 -14.65 2.18 -16.80
N HIS A 240 -14.70 1.07 -16.09
CA HIS A 240 -15.94 0.53 -15.49
C HIS A 240 -15.67 -0.01 -14.09
N TYR A 241 -15.80 0.86 -13.09
CA TYR A 241 -15.70 0.42 -11.70
C TYR A 241 -16.70 -0.72 -11.43
N PRO A 242 -16.25 -1.84 -10.83
CA PRO A 242 -17.08 -3.03 -10.70
C PRO A 242 -18.37 -2.78 -9.92
N LEU A 243 -19.48 -3.18 -10.51
CA LEU A 243 -20.78 -3.10 -9.86
C LEU A 243 -20.92 -4.22 -8.83
N PRO A 244 -21.26 -3.92 -7.57
CA PRO A 244 -21.40 -4.95 -6.55
C PRO A 244 -22.63 -5.82 -6.80
N ILE A 245 -22.45 -7.13 -6.66
CA ILE A 245 -23.51 -8.15 -6.86
C ILE A 245 -23.79 -8.84 -5.53
N ARG A 246 -25.05 -9.17 -5.28
CA ARG A 246 -25.47 -9.98 -4.15
C ARG A 246 -25.16 -11.45 -4.38
N GLY A 247 -24.32 -12.04 -3.53
CA GLY A 247 -23.89 -13.42 -3.68
C GLY A 247 -25.02 -14.46 -3.62
N ASP A 248 -26.07 -14.17 -2.84
CA ASP A 248 -27.21 -15.05 -2.63
C ASP A 248 -28.20 -15.10 -3.81
N THR A 249 -28.46 -13.95 -4.42
CA THR A 249 -29.46 -13.79 -5.48
C THR A 249 -28.86 -13.54 -6.85
N ARG A 250 -27.54 -13.27 -6.93
CA ARG A 250 -26.83 -12.82 -8.14
C ARG A 250 -27.44 -11.58 -8.78
N GLN A 251 -28.13 -10.76 -7.99
CA GLN A 251 -28.71 -9.50 -8.44
C GLN A 251 -27.76 -8.36 -8.19
N TRP A 252 -27.73 -7.41 -9.10
CA TRP A 252 -26.99 -6.17 -8.94
C TRP A 252 -27.51 -5.37 -7.75
N VAL A 253 -26.60 -4.80 -6.96
CA VAL A 253 -26.98 -3.77 -6.00
C VAL A 253 -27.31 -2.49 -6.80
N PRO A 254 -28.49 -1.89 -6.60
CA PRO A 254 -28.85 -0.68 -7.37
C PRO A 254 -27.94 0.50 -7.01
N ALA A 255 -27.72 1.40 -7.96
CA ALA A 255 -27.12 2.70 -7.64
C ALA A 255 -28.06 3.47 -6.71
N TYR A 256 -27.48 4.22 -5.76
CA TYR A 256 -28.28 5.08 -4.90
C TYR A 256 -28.88 6.24 -5.72
N PRO A 257 -30.17 6.60 -5.49
CA PRO A 257 -30.86 7.60 -6.33
C PRO A 257 -30.20 8.98 -6.36
N ASP A 258 -29.63 9.43 -5.22
CA ASP A 258 -28.82 10.65 -5.13
C ASP A 258 -27.43 10.34 -4.52
N PRO A 259 -26.45 9.96 -5.34
CA PRO A 259 -25.12 9.63 -4.86
C PRO A 259 -24.46 10.76 -4.05
N GLY A 260 -24.74 12.03 -4.42
CA GLY A 260 -24.18 13.19 -3.71
C GLY A 260 -24.76 13.34 -2.30
N GLU A 261 -26.05 13.09 -2.12
CA GLU A 261 -26.70 13.13 -0.80
C GLU A 261 -26.21 11.96 0.08
N ARG A 262 -26.03 10.77 -0.51
CA ARG A 262 -25.47 9.62 0.20
C ARG A 262 -24.08 9.91 0.76
N VAL A 263 -23.20 10.48 -0.06
CA VAL A 263 -21.85 10.90 0.32
C VAL A 263 -21.88 11.95 1.42
N LEU A 264 -22.72 12.96 1.28
CA LEU A 264 -22.89 14.02 2.31
C LEU A 264 -23.42 13.44 3.63
N GLY A 265 -24.38 12.51 3.55
CA GLY A 265 -24.92 11.80 4.72
C GLY A 265 -23.84 11.04 5.48
N ALA A 266 -23.03 10.25 4.79
CA ALA A 266 -21.92 9.50 5.36
C ALA A 266 -20.87 10.43 5.99
N ALA A 267 -20.50 11.53 5.32
CA ALA A 267 -19.55 12.49 5.86
C ALA A 267 -20.07 13.21 7.11
N ARG A 268 -21.36 13.56 7.16
CA ARG A 268 -22.00 14.13 8.35
C ARG A 268 -22.02 13.12 9.51
N ALA A 269 -22.37 11.87 9.25
CA ALA A 269 -22.37 10.81 10.26
C ALA A 269 -20.96 10.61 10.84
N TRP A 270 -19.94 10.56 9.99
CA TRP A 270 -18.55 10.48 10.41
C TRP A 270 -18.17 11.67 11.32
N HIS A 271 -18.49 12.89 10.91
CA HIS A 271 -18.20 14.09 11.72
C HIS A 271 -18.90 14.03 13.08
N GLN A 272 -20.19 13.73 13.12
CA GLN A 272 -20.97 13.65 14.35
C GLN A 272 -20.42 12.62 15.33
N ARG A 273 -20.02 11.47 14.82
CA ARG A 273 -19.45 10.39 15.62
C ARG A 273 -18.12 10.78 16.25
N HIS A 274 -17.26 11.48 15.51
CA HIS A 274 -15.87 11.70 15.90
C HIS A 274 -15.56 13.12 16.44
N GLN A 275 -16.53 14.04 16.42
CA GLN A 275 -16.30 15.43 16.86
C GLN A 275 -15.78 15.55 18.30
N SER A 276 -16.22 14.67 19.21
CA SER A 276 -15.79 14.68 20.61
C SER A 276 -14.34 14.19 20.79
N ALA A 277 -13.85 13.30 19.91
CA ALA A 277 -12.47 12.87 19.92
C ALA A 277 -11.53 13.98 19.40
N LEU A 278 -12.03 14.81 18.48
CA LEU A 278 -11.25 15.88 17.87
C LEU A 278 -11.19 17.14 18.73
N ARG A 279 -12.30 17.53 19.41
CA ARG A 279 -12.37 18.77 20.16
C ARG A 279 -13.16 18.58 21.46
N ARG A 280 -12.53 18.94 22.56
CA ARG A 280 -13.14 18.90 23.89
C ARG A 280 -14.00 20.15 24.11
N PRO A 281 -15.10 20.08 24.88
CA PRO A 281 -15.90 21.27 25.24
C PRO A 281 -15.10 22.13 26.20
N LEU A 282 -15.10 23.46 25.99
CA LEU A 282 -14.49 24.41 26.88
C LEU A 282 -15.36 24.57 28.14
N ALA A 283 -14.73 24.66 29.30
CA ALA A 283 -15.43 24.86 30.55
C ALA A 283 -16.09 26.27 30.59
N GLN A 284 -17.36 26.32 30.98
CA GLN A 284 -18.12 27.57 31.13
C GLN A 284 -18.17 27.97 32.59
N MET A 285 -18.15 29.28 32.84
CA MET A 285 -18.41 29.78 34.19
C MET A 285 -19.86 29.43 34.64
N PRO A 286 -20.04 28.86 35.83
CA PRO A 286 -21.38 28.64 36.34
C PRO A 286 -22.10 29.99 36.51
N ALA A 287 -23.33 30.06 36.04
CA ALA A 287 -24.17 31.24 36.21
C ALA A 287 -24.38 31.53 37.70
N ARG A 288 -23.85 32.65 38.17
CA ARG A 288 -24.07 33.08 39.57
C ARG A 288 -25.31 33.95 39.65
N ALA A 289 -26.15 33.67 40.63
CA ALA A 289 -27.21 34.59 40.97
C ALA A 289 -26.63 35.93 41.45
N ALA A 290 -27.15 37.02 40.93
CA ALA A 290 -26.74 38.36 41.33
C ALA A 290 -26.95 38.55 42.86
N ARG A 291 -25.87 38.61 43.61
CA ARG A 291 -25.92 38.88 45.03
C ARG A 291 -26.04 40.38 45.21
N THR A 292 -27.19 40.81 45.69
CA THR A 292 -27.40 42.19 46.14
C THR A 292 -27.00 42.34 47.61
N MET A 293 -26.32 43.40 47.93
CA MET A 293 -25.89 43.67 49.29
C MET A 293 -27.12 44.07 50.13
N GLY A 294 -27.36 43.31 51.20
CA GLY A 294 -28.44 43.67 52.15
C GLY A 294 -28.16 45.01 52.91
N ALA A 295 -29.22 45.78 53.13
CA ALA A 295 -29.12 47.09 53.80
C ALA A 295 -28.39 47.01 55.16
N TRP A 296 -28.62 45.94 55.92
CA TRP A 296 -27.95 45.70 57.18
C TRP A 296 -26.44 45.44 57.09
N GLN A 297 -26.04 44.74 56.07
CA GLN A 297 -24.62 44.52 55.78
C GLN A 297 -23.92 45.86 55.40
N ALA A 298 -24.56 46.73 54.67
CA ALA A 298 -24.03 47.99 54.25
C ALA A 298 -23.83 48.92 55.51
N ILE A 299 -24.77 48.91 56.45
CA ILE A 299 -24.69 49.66 57.70
C ILE A 299 -23.55 49.15 58.58
N THR A 300 -23.40 47.87 58.80
CA THR A 300 -22.32 47.26 59.57
C THR A 300 -20.94 47.56 58.95
N MET A 301 -20.80 47.50 57.63
CA MET A 301 -19.59 47.92 56.92
C MET A 301 -19.30 49.41 57.02
N PHE A 302 -20.34 50.30 57.07
CA PHE A 302 -20.17 51.70 57.28
C PHE A 302 -19.54 52.00 58.66
N PHE A 303 -20.05 51.40 59.76
CA PHE A 303 -19.45 51.62 61.12
C PHE A 303 -18.03 51.07 61.21
N SER A 304 -17.75 49.93 60.59
CA SER A 304 -16.41 49.34 60.49
C SER A 304 -15.45 50.28 59.74
N PHE A 305 -15.89 50.80 58.57
CA PHE A 305 -15.12 51.75 57.77
C PHE A 305 -14.91 53.06 58.45
N LEU A 306 -15.94 53.62 59.10
CA LEU A 306 -15.88 54.88 59.83
C LEU A 306 -14.91 54.79 61.05
N GLY A 307 -14.98 53.67 61.78
CA GLY A 307 -14.04 53.42 62.89
C GLY A 307 -12.58 53.34 62.41
N LYS A 308 -12.33 52.73 61.34
CA LYS A 308 -10.97 52.58 60.71
C LYS A 308 -10.51 53.87 60.04
N ALA A 309 -11.40 54.62 59.42
CA ALA A 309 -11.12 55.97 58.84
C ALA A 309 -10.75 57.04 59.91
N LEU A 310 -11.35 56.98 61.11
CA LEU A 310 -11.01 57.78 62.24
C LEU A 310 -9.70 57.36 62.88
N ALA A 311 -9.36 56.09 62.93
CA ALA A 311 -8.12 55.55 63.51
C ALA A 311 -6.88 55.71 62.62
N GLY A 312 -6.97 56.29 61.43
CA GLY A 312 -5.83 56.58 60.57
C GLY A 312 -5.19 55.41 59.84
N ALA A 313 -5.80 54.20 59.93
CA ALA A 313 -5.25 52.97 59.27
C ALA A 313 -6.20 52.37 58.18
N PRO A 314 -6.34 53.04 57.05
CA PRO A 314 -7.40 52.61 56.12
C PRO A 314 -7.04 51.64 54.95
N VAL A 315 -5.79 51.29 54.70
CA VAL A 315 -5.48 50.81 53.36
C VAL A 315 -4.81 49.40 53.31
N ASP A 316 -4.16 48.97 54.41
CA ASP A 316 -3.29 47.78 54.32
C ASP A 316 -4.01 46.42 54.26
N TRP A 317 -5.22 46.31 54.86
CA TRP A 317 -6.03 45.09 54.81
C TRP A 317 -6.54 44.78 53.38
N LEU A 318 -6.97 45.83 52.65
CA LEU A 318 -7.47 45.69 51.30
C LEU A 318 -6.31 45.47 50.31
N ARG A 319 -5.17 46.15 50.54
CA ARG A 319 -3.92 45.96 49.82
C ARG A 319 -3.35 44.56 49.98
N SER A 320 -3.49 43.94 51.14
CA SER A 320 -3.04 42.58 51.34
C SER A 320 -3.85 41.55 50.56
N ARG A 321 -5.19 41.76 50.49
CA ARG A 321 -6.03 40.88 49.67
C ARG A 321 -5.86 41.06 48.15
N ILE A 322 -5.70 42.31 47.69
CA ILE A 322 -5.45 42.61 46.30
C ILE A 322 -4.02 42.24 45.89
N ARG A 323 -3.04 42.36 46.75
CA ARG A 323 -1.67 41.90 46.46
C ARG A 323 -1.53 40.39 46.42
N ALA A 324 -2.30 39.67 47.21
CA ALA A 324 -2.33 38.19 47.14
C ALA A 324 -2.93 37.68 45.80
N ALA A 325 -3.86 38.46 45.21
CA ALA A 325 -4.45 38.15 43.92
C ALA A 325 -3.57 38.61 42.71
N LYS A 326 -2.61 39.49 42.89
CA LYS A 326 -1.59 39.86 41.87
C LYS A 326 -0.51 38.80 41.69
N THR A 327 -0.85 37.56 41.88
CA THR A 327 0.13 36.54 41.96
C THR A 327 0.75 36.17 40.61
N THR A 328 1.97 35.72 40.72
CA THR A 328 2.86 34.96 39.91
C THR A 328 2.23 34.25 38.70
N ILE A 329 0.97 33.72 38.83
CA ILE A 329 0.25 32.99 37.81
C ILE A 329 -0.11 33.86 36.58
N ALA A 330 -0.70 35.03 36.79
CA ALA A 330 -1.07 35.93 35.69
C ALA A 330 0.16 36.47 34.92
N ARG A 331 1.30 36.67 35.63
CA ARG A 331 2.55 37.09 34.99
C ARG A 331 3.23 35.97 34.24
N SER A 332 3.24 34.74 34.77
CA SER A 332 3.82 33.60 34.10
C SER A 332 3.03 33.21 32.84
N VAL A 333 1.70 33.23 32.94
CA VAL A 333 0.82 32.99 31.78
C VAL A 333 0.96 34.10 30.74
N SER A 334 0.99 35.38 31.15
CA SER A 334 1.21 36.48 30.25
C SER A 334 2.58 36.41 29.55
N ALA A 335 3.63 36.04 30.26
CA ALA A 335 4.95 35.87 29.71
C ALA A 335 5.03 34.67 28.76
N THR A 336 4.35 33.57 29.06
CA THR A 336 4.29 32.39 28.21
C THR A 336 3.46 32.61 26.94
N VAL A 337 2.34 33.35 27.09
CA VAL A 337 1.41 33.57 25.95
C VAL A 337 1.83 34.78 25.10
N PHE A 338 2.35 35.86 25.70
CA PHE A 338 2.63 37.12 25.02
C PHE A 338 4.10 37.56 25.05
N GLY A 339 4.99 36.77 25.66
CA GLY A 339 6.41 37.09 25.75
C GLY A 339 7.14 37.11 24.41
N GLU A 340 8.31 37.75 24.34
CA GLU A 340 9.18 37.62 23.17
C GLU A 340 9.60 36.14 22.98
N GLY A 341 9.43 35.60 21.77
CA GLY A 341 9.67 34.19 21.45
C GLY A 341 8.52 33.22 21.80
N SER A 342 7.35 33.72 22.23
CA SER A 342 6.19 32.84 22.50
C SER A 342 5.66 32.17 21.27
N GLN A 343 5.60 30.82 21.28
CA GLN A 343 5.03 30.03 20.19
C GLN A 343 3.52 30.26 20.00
N VAL A 344 2.82 30.72 21.06
CA VAL A 344 1.39 31.07 20.97
C VAL A 344 1.19 32.26 20.03
N ARG A 345 2.18 33.16 19.90
CA ARG A 345 2.10 34.27 18.93
C ARG A 345 1.98 33.79 17.48
N VAL A 346 2.68 32.73 17.12
CA VAL A 346 2.56 32.11 15.77
C VAL A 346 1.15 31.59 15.58
N VAL A 347 0.60 30.86 16.55
CA VAL A 347 -0.76 30.34 16.50
C VAL A 347 -1.80 31.45 16.38
N VAL A 348 -1.68 32.49 17.18
CA VAL A 348 -2.59 33.64 17.20
C VAL A 348 -2.43 34.49 15.93
N GLY A 349 -1.20 34.78 15.52
CA GLY A 349 -0.92 35.59 14.34
C GLY A 349 -1.23 34.88 13.03
N GLY A 350 -1.05 33.55 12.99
CA GLY A 350 -1.22 32.72 11.78
C GLY A 350 -0.24 33.04 10.67
N VAL A 351 0.89 33.64 11.03
CA VAL A 351 1.99 33.95 10.11
C VAL A 351 3.29 33.39 10.66
N ASP A 352 4.19 33.01 9.75
CA ASP A 352 5.52 32.58 10.09
C ASP A 352 6.45 33.77 10.42
N ASP A 353 7.72 33.51 10.70
CA ASP A 353 8.73 34.51 11.01
C ASP A 353 9.01 35.49 9.84
N THR A 354 8.63 35.11 8.62
CA THR A 354 8.76 35.91 7.39
C THR A 354 7.50 36.73 7.07
N GLY A 355 6.43 36.59 7.84
CA GLY A 355 5.14 37.25 7.62
C GLY A 355 4.23 36.55 6.63
N ARG A 356 4.58 35.35 6.18
CA ARG A 356 3.76 34.50 5.30
C ARG A 356 2.68 33.77 6.10
N PRO A 357 1.55 33.37 5.48
CA PRO A 357 0.58 32.49 6.13
C PRO A 357 1.22 31.18 6.59
N ALA A 358 1.24 30.93 7.89
CA ALA A 358 1.80 29.73 8.48
C ALA A 358 1.05 28.46 8.01
N GLY A 359 1.80 27.39 7.74
CA GLY A 359 1.24 26.08 7.44
C GLY A 359 0.57 25.44 8.66
N TRP A 360 -0.36 24.53 8.44
CA TRP A 360 -1.05 23.85 9.54
C TRP A 360 -0.07 23.07 10.43
N TRP A 361 1.00 22.52 9.88
CA TRP A 361 2.05 21.80 10.61
C TRP A 361 2.87 22.74 11.51
N GLU A 362 3.14 23.98 11.07
CA GLU A 362 3.84 24.99 11.87
C GLU A 362 2.96 25.42 13.05
N LEU A 363 1.66 25.63 12.79
CA LEU A 363 0.69 25.97 13.82
C LEU A 363 0.53 24.84 14.85
N ALA A 364 0.48 23.59 14.40
CA ALA A 364 0.39 22.41 15.27
C ALA A 364 1.65 22.22 16.12
N ALA A 365 2.85 22.39 15.53
CA ALA A 365 4.12 22.32 16.24
C ALA A 365 4.26 23.44 17.27
N ALA A 366 3.90 24.67 16.92
CA ALA A 366 3.87 25.80 17.83
C ALA A 366 2.88 25.58 18.99
N ALA A 367 1.71 24.97 18.71
CA ALA A 367 0.75 24.59 19.73
C ALA A 367 1.30 23.53 20.68
N ALA A 368 1.95 22.49 20.16
CA ALA A 368 2.58 21.44 20.99
C ALA A 368 3.65 22.01 21.91
N GLY A 369 4.54 22.88 21.39
CA GLY A 369 5.56 23.56 22.18
C GLY A 369 4.96 24.51 23.24
N ALA A 370 3.92 25.25 22.90
CA ALA A 370 3.21 26.13 23.82
C ALA A 370 2.50 25.34 24.92
N GLY A 371 1.88 24.21 24.60
CA GLY A 371 1.23 23.34 25.59
C GLY A 371 2.22 22.77 26.61
N ALA A 372 3.41 22.36 26.16
CA ALA A 372 4.48 21.88 27.03
C ALA A 372 5.07 22.97 27.94
N ALA A 373 5.06 24.23 27.50
CA ALA A 373 5.58 25.37 28.26
C ALA A 373 4.57 25.96 29.28
N MET A 374 3.29 25.63 29.16
CA MET A 374 2.26 26.12 30.09
C MET A 374 2.30 25.40 31.43
N PRO A 375 2.23 26.10 32.56
CA PRO A 375 2.27 25.50 33.89
C PRO A 375 1.07 24.58 34.11
N GLU A 376 1.36 23.42 34.70
CA GLU A 376 0.34 22.47 35.11
C GLU A 376 -0.45 23.00 36.31
N GLN A 377 -1.73 23.31 36.10
CA GLN A 377 -2.60 23.73 37.20
C GLN A 377 -3.54 22.60 37.57
N ASP A 378 -3.49 22.19 38.84
CA ASP A 378 -4.36 21.22 39.48
C ASP A 378 -5.83 21.68 39.51
N PHE A 379 -6.51 21.72 38.38
CA PHE A 379 -7.97 21.74 38.35
C PHE A 379 -8.49 20.29 38.11
N GLY A 380 -8.54 19.57 39.24
CA GLY A 380 -9.09 18.21 39.34
C GLY A 380 -8.47 17.28 38.30
N ARG A 381 -7.56 16.38 38.68
CA ARG A 381 -6.87 15.34 37.89
C ARG A 381 -7.43 15.21 36.47
N ALA A 382 -7.09 16.18 35.62
CA ALA A 382 -7.21 15.96 34.20
C ALA A 382 -6.25 14.83 33.89
N ALA A 383 -6.78 13.75 33.34
CA ALA A 383 -6.04 12.62 32.89
C ALA A 383 -4.75 13.11 32.23
N VAL A 384 -3.61 12.56 32.65
CA VAL A 384 -2.36 12.57 31.89
C VAL A 384 -2.74 12.56 30.43
N ALA A 385 -2.19 13.48 29.64
CA ALA A 385 -2.47 13.57 28.20
C ALA A 385 -2.07 12.23 27.57
N ALA A 386 -2.95 11.22 27.65
CA ALA A 386 -2.83 10.00 26.91
C ALA A 386 -2.83 10.44 25.44
N THR A 387 -1.83 10.06 24.70
CA THR A 387 -1.79 10.24 23.25
C THR A 387 -3.13 9.79 22.72
N ARG A 388 -3.89 10.74 22.16
CA ARG A 388 -5.24 10.43 21.65
C ARG A 388 -5.12 9.43 20.51
N ASP A 389 -5.89 8.38 20.60
CA ASP A 389 -6.00 7.40 19.54
C ASP A 389 -7.07 7.86 18.54
N PHE A 390 -6.63 8.08 17.29
CA PHE A 390 -7.50 8.46 16.19
C PHE A 390 -7.80 7.28 15.23
N GLY A 391 -7.38 6.07 15.58
CA GLY A 391 -7.52 4.90 14.71
C GLY A 391 -8.95 4.63 14.26
N ALA A 392 -9.93 4.84 15.12
CA ALA A 392 -11.34 4.68 14.77
C ALA A 392 -11.82 5.67 13.68
N LEU A 393 -11.23 6.87 13.60
CA LEU A 393 -11.56 7.85 12.54
C LEU A 393 -11.19 7.30 11.16
N TRP A 394 -10.00 6.74 11.07
CA TRP A 394 -9.45 6.24 9.81
C TRP A 394 -10.08 4.92 9.40
N GLN A 395 -10.41 4.08 10.36
CA GLN A 395 -11.19 2.88 10.13
C GLN A 395 -12.56 3.20 9.54
N ASP A 396 -13.31 4.09 10.17
CA ASP A 396 -14.64 4.50 9.69
C ASP A 396 -14.56 5.24 8.34
N MET A 397 -13.47 5.95 8.04
CA MET A 397 -13.23 6.56 6.73
C MET A 397 -13.06 5.49 5.64
N LEU A 398 -12.22 4.48 5.89
CA LEU A 398 -11.97 3.39 4.93
C LEU A 398 -13.22 2.52 4.76
N ASP A 399 -13.82 2.07 5.86
CA ASP A 399 -15.03 1.25 5.84
C ASP A 399 -16.21 1.97 5.17
N GLY A 400 -16.33 3.29 5.41
CA GLY A 400 -17.30 4.13 4.73
C GLY A 400 -17.05 4.27 3.23
N SER A 401 -15.79 4.41 2.82
CA SER A 401 -15.40 4.44 1.40
C SER A 401 -15.76 3.13 0.71
N PHE A 402 -15.46 1.98 1.35
CA PHE A 402 -15.76 0.66 0.80
C PHE A 402 -17.28 0.39 0.77
N ALA A 403 -18.00 0.86 1.79
CA ALA A 403 -19.46 0.73 1.84
C ALA A 403 -20.15 1.54 0.73
N LEU A 404 -19.62 2.74 0.44
CA LEU A 404 -20.17 3.59 -0.61
C LEU A 404 -19.96 2.99 -2.01
N LEU A 405 -18.79 2.42 -2.28
CA LEU A 405 -18.42 1.90 -3.60
C LEU A 405 -18.74 0.41 -3.78
N GLY A 406 -18.55 -0.39 -2.76
CA GLY A 406 -18.70 -1.85 -2.81
C GLY A 406 -20.07 -2.37 -2.39
N GLY A 407 -21.04 -1.50 -2.10
CA GLY A 407 -22.38 -1.90 -1.64
C GLY A 407 -22.41 -2.65 -0.32
N SER A 408 -21.30 -2.66 0.43
CA SER A 408 -21.19 -3.28 1.75
C SER A 408 -21.85 -2.42 2.84
N GLY A 409 -21.95 -2.93 4.07
CA GLY A 409 -22.47 -2.16 5.21
C GLY A 409 -21.38 -1.44 5.99
N CYS A 410 -21.72 -0.26 6.52
CA CYS A 410 -20.96 0.41 7.56
C CYS A 410 -21.96 1.00 8.58
N GLU A 411 -22.28 0.22 9.61
CA GLU A 411 -23.28 0.62 10.64
C GLU A 411 -22.90 1.93 11.33
N ASN A 412 -21.60 2.15 11.54
CA ASN A 412 -21.09 3.35 12.18
C ASN A 412 -21.47 4.66 11.45
N LEU A 413 -21.68 4.58 10.14
CA LEU A 413 -22.06 5.70 9.30
C LEU A 413 -23.50 5.61 8.78
N GLY A 414 -24.29 4.65 9.27
CA GLY A 414 -25.67 4.41 8.83
C GLY A 414 -25.78 3.92 7.39
N LEU A 415 -24.73 3.24 6.90
CA LEU A 415 -24.70 2.66 5.55
C LEU A 415 -25.09 1.18 5.63
N ASN A 416 -26.30 0.85 5.15
CA ASN A 416 -26.76 -0.52 5.08
C ASN A 416 -26.26 -1.24 3.84
N PRO A 417 -25.88 -2.53 3.93
CA PRO A 417 -25.62 -3.34 2.74
C PRO A 417 -26.89 -3.43 1.89
N TYR A 418 -26.76 -3.46 0.59
CA TYR A 418 -27.85 -3.63 -0.38
C TYR A 418 -28.84 -2.47 -0.52
N GLU A 419 -28.66 -1.38 0.21
CA GLU A 419 -29.52 -0.18 0.08
C GLU A 419 -29.22 0.61 -1.20
N GLY A 420 -27.97 0.58 -1.62
CA GLY A 420 -27.47 1.23 -2.82
C GLY A 420 -25.97 1.50 -2.70
N TYR A 421 -25.32 1.74 -3.82
CA TYR A 421 -23.92 2.10 -3.92
C TYR A 421 -23.74 3.40 -4.70
N VAL A 422 -22.57 4.01 -4.60
CA VAL A 422 -22.18 5.18 -5.38
C VAL A 422 -21.38 4.69 -6.59
N PRO A 423 -21.91 4.84 -7.82
CA PRO A 423 -21.26 4.26 -9.01
C PRO A 423 -19.99 5.01 -9.44
N ASP A 424 -19.86 6.26 -9.01
CA ASP A 424 -18.72 7.12 -9.36
C ASP A 424 -17.65 7.05 -8.25
N ARG A 425 -16.54 6.40 -8.53
CA ARG A 425 -15.36 6.34 -7.65
C ARG A 425 -14.89 7.74 -7.25
N ASP A 426 -14.91 8.67 -8.21
CA ASP A 426 -14.44 10.04 -7.97
C ASP A 426 -15.32 10.80 -6.98
N ALA A 427 -16.59 10.39 -6.79
CA ALA A 427 -17.43 10.93 -5.73
C ALA A 427 -16.97 10.53 -4.32
N VAL A 428 -16.17 9.48 -4.19
CA VAL A 428 -15.60 9.03 -2.90
C VAL A 428 -14.16 9.49 -2.78
N ALA A 429 -13.30 9.14 -3.73
CA ALA A 429 -11.87 9.44 -3.72
C ALA A 429 -11.43 9.90 -5.12
N PRO A 430 -11.27 11.21 -5.34
CA PRO A 430 -10.91 11.73 -6.65
C PRO A 430 -9.51 11.27 -7.04
N ALA A 431 -9.39 10.63 -8.21
CA ALA A 431 -8.13 10.11 -8.70
C ALA A 431 -7.08 11.20 -8.86
N ALA A 432 -5.84 10.88 -8.47
CA ALA A 432 -4.69 11.76 -8.67
C ALA A 432 -4.30 11.89 -10.16
N SER A 433 -4.60 10.86 -10.97
CA SER A 433 -4.43 10.84 -12.41
C SER A 433 -5.65 11.46 -13.10
N GLY A 434 -5.45 12.35 -14.06
CA GLY A 434 -6.54 12.96 -14.83
C GLY A 434 -6.99 14.36 -14.37
N GLY A 435 -6.28 15.02 -13.44
CA GLY A 435 -6.51 16.43 -13.08
C GLY A 435 -7.68 16.70 -12.13
N HIS A 436 -8.46 15.69 -11.75
CA HIS A 436 -9.61 15.88 -10.86
C HIS A 436 -9.23 15.91 -9.38
N GLY A 437 -8.27 15.11 -8.94
CA GLY A 437 -7.84 15.00 -7.54
C GLY A 437 -6.68 15.92 -7.15
N ARG A 438 -6.01 16.56 -8.11
CA ARG A 438 -4.87 17.46 -7.87
C ARG A 438 -5.03 18.76 -8.65
N PHE A 439 -4.64 19.86 -8.01
CA PHE A 439 -4.52 21.17 -8.64
C PHE A 439 -3.04 21.55 -8.71
N ALA A 440 -2.55 21.87 -9.90
CA ALA A 440 -1.16 22.25 -10.11
C ALA A 440 -1.04 23.74 -10.42
N ILE A 441 -0.02 24.39 -9.88
CA ILE A 441 0.37 25.75 -10.17
C ILE A 441 1.65 25.69 -11.02
N ASP A 442 1.54 26.09 -12.28
CA ASP A 442 2.57 25.97 -13.31
C ASP A 442 3.55 27.15 -13.35
N GLN A 443 3.26 28.21 -12.60
CA GLN A 443 4.04 29.44 -12.60
C GLN A 443 4.48 29.86 -11.20
N ASN A 444 5.61 30.57 -11.12
CA ASN A 444 6.03 31.20 -9.87
C ASN A 444 5.16 32.44 -9.57
N LEU A 445 4.32 32.36 -8.57
CA LEU A 445 3.39 33.43 -8.16
C LEU A 445 3.74 33.94 -6.75
N GLY A 446 4.74 34.83 -6.68
CA GLY A 446 5.23 35.35 -5.43
C GLY A 446 5.86 34.24 -4.57
N ASP A 447 5.26 34.01 -3.42
CA ASP A 447 5.71 32.96 -2.47
C ASP A 447 5.23 31.54 -2.83
N VAL A 448 4.42 31.40 -3.88
CA VAL A 448 3.98 30.10 -4.39
C VAL A 448 4.86 29.68 -5.54
N PRO A 449 5.74 28.67 -5.40
CA PRO A 449 6.62 28.22 -6.47
C PRO A 449 5.85 27.48 -7.57
N ALA A 450 6.38 27.53 -8.79
CA ALA A 450 5.93 26.65 -9.87
C ALA A 450 6.11 25.18 -9.49
N GLY A 451 5.20 24.33 -9.92
CA GLY A 451 5.19 22.92 -9.57
C GLY A 451 4.50 22.61 -8.23
N THR A 452 3.98 23.63 -7.52
CA THR A 452 3.14 23.39 -6.34
C THR A 452 1.89 22.61 -6.73
N THR A 453 1.68 21.44 -6.11
CA THR A 453 0.51 20.59 -6.31
C THR A 453 -0.30 20.51 -5.04
N LEU A 454 -1.62 20.68 -5.15
CA LEU A 454 -2.58 20.60 -4.05
C LEU A 454 -3.43 19.35 -4.20
N ASN A 455 -3.57 18.58 -3.14
CA ASN A 455 -4.47 17.43 -3.11
C ASN A 455 -5.90 17.87 -2.73
N ALA A 456 -6.91 17.26 -3.33
CA ALA A 456 -8.32 17.61 -3.11
C ALA A 456 -8.78 17.49 -1.65
N TRP A 457 -8.14 16.65 -0.86
CA TRP A 457 -8.46 16.42 0.55
C TRP A 457 -7.73 17.38 1.51
N ASP A 458 -6.66 18.06 1.06
CA ASP A 458 -5.89 18.95 1.94
C ASP A 458 -6.48 20.38 1.96
N ALA A 459 -7.60 20.51 2.67
CA ALA A 459 -8.34 21.78 2.75
C ALA A 459 -7.53 22.90 3.42
N LEU A 460 -6.65 22.59 4.39
CA LEU A 460 -5.83 23.60 5.08
C LEU A 460 -4.75 24.16 4.16
N GLU A 461 -4.09 23.33 3.35
CA GLU A 461 -3.08 23.80 2.40
C GLU A 461 -3.73 24.55 1.23
N ILE A 462 -4.88 24.08 0.74
CA ILE A 462 -5.68 24.80 -0.26
C ILE A 462 -5.99 26.22 0.22
N ASP A 463 -6.49 26.38 1.46
CA ASP A 463 -6.81 27.68 2.03
C ASP A 463 -5.57 28.54 2.30
N ARG A 464 -4.42 27.92 2.61
CA ARG A 464 -3.13 28.60 2.75
C ARG A 464 -2.67 29.18 1.42
N VAL A 465 -2.63 28.36 0.38
CA VAL A 465 -2.21 28.78 -0.96
C VAL A 465 -3.17 29.82 -1.54
N ALA A 466 -4.48 29.67 -1.32
CA ALA A 466 -5.46 30.69 -1.72
C ALA A 466 -5.15 32.06 -1.08
N ARG A 467 -4.82 32.10 0.21
CA ARG A 467 -4.42 33.35 0.89
C ARG A 467 -3.14 33.94 0.34
N MET A 468 -2.13 33.11 0.01
CA MET A 468 -0.89 33.57 -0.62
C MET A 468 -1.15 34.17 -2.00
N LEU A 469 -1.96 33.48 -2.83
CA LEU A 469 -2.39 34.01 -4.13
C LEU A 469 -3.18 35.31 -3.99
N GLN A 470 -4.07 35.44 -2.99
CA GLN A 470 -4.80 36.66 -2.69
C GLN A 470 -3.87 37.82 -2.34
N GLN A 471 -2.82 37.58 -1.55
CA GLN A 471 -1.82 38.62 -1.23
C GLN A 471 -1.10 39.11 -2.48
N VAL A 472 -0.66 38.20 -3.38
CA VAL A 472 -0.03 38.56 -4.65
C VAL A 472 -1.04 39.28 -5.56
N ALA A 473 -2.26 38.81 -5.64
CA ALA A 473 -3.32 39.39 -6.48
C ALA A 473 -3.72 40.81 -6.05
N ALA A 474 -3.59 41.15 -4.77
CA ALA A 474 -3.84 42.49 -4.21
C ALA A 474 -2.63 43.42 -4.31
N SER A 475 -1.45 42.92 -4.61
CA SER A 475 -0.22 43.69 -4.71
C SER A 475 -0.07 44.37 -6.09
N GLN A 476 0.92 45.27 -6.21
CA GLN A 476 1.32 45.89 -7.48
C GLN A 476 2.33 45.04 -8.27
N ASP A 477 2.50 43.77 -7.91
CA ASP A 477 3.39 42.82 -8.58
C ASP A 477 2.92 42.57 -10.03
N PRO A 478 3.84 42.53 -11.00
CA PRO A 478 3.49 42.16 -12.39
C PRO A 478 2.73 40.84 -12.51
N ARG A 479 2.91 39.93 -11.53
CA ARG A 479 2.26 38.61 -11.47
C ARG A 479 0.82 38.65 -10.89
N ALA A 480 0.34 39.82 -10.44
CA ALA A 480 -0.98 39.95 -9.83
C ALA A 480 -2.14 39.50 -10.76
N ARG A 481 -1.98 39.65 -12.08
CA ARG A 481 -2.96 39.18 -13.05
C ARG A 481 -3.00 37.64 -13.10
N ALA A 482 -1.85 37.01 -13.22
CA ALA A 482 -1.74 35.54 -13.22
C ALA A 482 -2.21 34.94 -11.88
N ALA A 483 -1.90 35.57 -10.76
CA ALA A 483 -2.37 35.15 -9.45
C ALA A 483 -3.91 35.19 -9.34
N ARG A 484 -4.57 36.22 -9.89
CA ARG A 484 -6.04 36.28 -9.94
C ARG A 484 -6.65 35.20 -10.81
N GLU A 485 -6.02 34.89 -11.94
CA GLU A 485 -6.49 33.81 -12.83
C GLU A 485 -6.37 32.44 -12.14
N HIS A 486 -5.22 32.14 -11.52
CA HIS A 486 -5.03 30.91 -10.77
C HIS A 486 -5.96 30.82 -9.56
N LEU A 487 -6.22 31.92 -8.88
CA LEU A 487 -7.18 31.97 -7.76
C LEU A 487 -8.60 31.61 -8.24
N GLY A 488 -9.02 32.15 -9.39
CA GLY A 488 -10.32 31.81 -9.98
C GLY A 488 -10.42 30.33 -10.35
N ARG A 489 -9.37 29.77 -10.97
CA ARG A 489 -9.29 28.35 -11.30
C ARG A 489 -9.29 27.48 -10.03
N LEU A 490 -8.52 27.87 -9.01
CA LEU A 490 -8.47 27.17 -7.72
C LEU A 490 -9.84 27.14 -7.05
N GLU A 491 -10.55 28.26 -7.03
CA GLU A 491 -11.89 28.33 -6.42
C GLU A 491 -12.91 27.47 -7.16
N GLN A 492 -12.89 27.51 -8.50
CA GLN A 492 -13.73 26.64 -9.32
C GLN A 492 -13.43 25.14 -9.09
N TRP A 493 -12.14 24.79 -9.04
CA TRP A 493 -11.73 23.42 -8.73
C TRP A 493 -12.14 23.02 -7.30
N LYS A 494 -11.94 23.87 -6.30
CA LYS A 494 -12.38 23.65 -4.92
C LYS A 494 -13.88 23.38 -4.85
N GLN A 495 -14.71 24.12 -5.57
CA GLN A 495 -16.15 23.89 -5.63
C GLN A 495 -16.50 22.52 -6.23
N SER A 496 -15.74 22.05 -7.22
CA SER A 496 -15.94 20.72 -7.81
C SER A 496 -15.65 19.57 -6.81
N GLN A 497 -14.86 19.84 -5.76
CA GLN A 497 -14.54 18.84 -4.73
C GLN A 497 -15.55 18.80 -3.56
N GLU A 498 -16.51 19.73 -3.51
CA GLU A 498 -17.41 19.93 -2.34
C GLU A 498 -18.39 18.79 -2.06
N ARG A 499 -18.60 17.90 -3.02
CA ARG A 499 -19.52 16.76 -2.89
C ARG A 499 -18.83 15.40 -2.86
N ARG A 500 -17.52 15.38 -2.59
CA ARG A 500 -16.71 14.16 -2.59
C ARG A 500 -16.37 13.73 -1.16
N PHE A 501 -16.45 12.43 -0.86
CA PHE A 501 -16.39 11.94 0.52
C PHE A 501 -15.09 12.30 1.25
N ILE A 502 -13.93 11.84 0.76
CA ILE A 502 -12.62 12.11 1.40
C ILE A 502 -12.33 13.62 1.50
N PRO A 503 -12.51 14.45 0.44
CA PRO A 503 -12.41 15.90 0.54
C PRO A 503 -13.34 16.53 1.59
N LEU A 504 -14.57 16.03 1.76
CA LEU A 504 -15.50 16.51 2.80
C LEU A 504 -14.97 16.22 4.21
N LEU A 505 -14.34 15.06 4.44
CA LEU A 505 -13.71 14.75 5.73
C LEU A 505 -12.54 15.70 6.02
N GLY A 506 -11.69 15.95 5.02
CA GLY A 506 -10.60 16.92 5.13
C GLY A 506 -11.08 18.33 5.47
N ARG A 507 -12.18 18.77 4.82
CA ARG A 507 -12.83 20.05 5.14
C ARG A 507 -13.39 20.07 6.55
N SER A 508 -14.03 18.99 7.01
CA SER A 508 -14.56 18.88 8.36
C SER A 508 -13.45 19.00 9.43
N LEU A 509 -12.31 18.32 9.19
CA LEU A 509 -11.12 18.45 10.05
C LEU A 509 -10.56 19.87 10.02
N ALA A 510 -10.46 20.49 8.84
CA ALA A 510 -9.99 21.85 8.68
C ALA A 510 -10.89 22.88 9.40
N MET A 511 -12.22 22.73 9.31
CA MET A 511 -13.18 23.56 10.05
C MET A 511 -12.97 23.42 11.57
N THR A 512 -12.78 22.18 12.05
CA THR A 512 -12.54 21.92 13.48
C THR A 512 -11.22 22.57 13.95
N PHE A 513 -10.16 22.43 13.15
CA PHE A 513 -8.86 23.05 13.40
C PHE A 513 -8.96 24.59 13.45
N ASN A 514 -9.60 25.21 12.46
CA ASN A 514 -9.79 26.65 12.40
C ASN A 514 -10.63 27.17 13.58
N LYS A 515 -11.69 26.46 13.96
CA LYS A 515 -12.52 26.82 15.11
C LYS A 515 -11.74 26.77 16.43
N THR A 516 -10.91 25.73 16.63
CA THR A 516 -10.04 25.66 17.81
C THR A 516 -9.01 26.79 17.83
N ARG A 517 -8.47 27.16 16.66
CA ARG A 517 -7.59 28.33 16.52
C ARG A 517 -8.32 29.64 16.87
N GLU A 518 -9.55 29.81 16.41
CA GLU A 518 -10.39 30.98 16.78
C GLU A 518 -10.66 31.05 18.28
N ASP A 519 -10.91 29.92 18.94
CA ASP A 519 -11.05 29.82 20.39
C ASP A 519 -9.77 30.30 21.08
N ILE A 520 -8.60 29.84 20.64
CA ILE A 520 -7.30 30.29 21.18
C ILE A 520 -7.15 31.82 21.04
N ILE A 521 -7.49 32.37 19.87
CA ILE A 521 -7.43 33.80 19.59
C ILE A 521 -8.37 34.57 20.55
N SER A 522 -9.60 34.12 20.68
CA SER A 522 -10.61 34.79 21.52
C SER A 522 -10.25 34.75 22.99
N ILE A 523 -9.85 33.54 23.50
CA ILE A 523 -9.42 33.37 24.89
C ILE A 523 -8.16 34.19 25.17
N SER A 524 -7.20 34.22 24.25
CA SER A 524 -5.97 35.00 24.41
C SER A 524 -6.25 36.52 24.48
N ARG A 525 -7.16 37.04 23.64
CA ARG A 525 -7.57 38.44 23.67
C ARG A 525 -8.27 38.79 24.99
N GLU A 526 -9.19 37.90 25.43
CA GLU A 526 -9.90 38.10 26.69
C GLU A 526 -8.95 38.08 27.90
N LEU A 527 -8.03 37.12 27.94
CA LEU A 527 -7.02 36.99 28.99
C LEU A 527 -6.15 38.25 29.05
N ARG A 528 -5.70 38.76 27.88
CA ARG A 528 -4.91 39.99 27.80
C ARG A 528 -5.69 41.17 28.31
N ALA A 529 -6.95 41.33 27.89
CA ALA A 529 -7.81 42.42 28.35
C ALA A 529 -8.03 42.40 29.89
N LEU A 530 -8.09 41.19 30.49
CA LEU A 530 -8.21 41.03 31.94
C LEU A 530 -6.89 41.32 32.67
N VAL A 531 -5.74 41.00 32.08
CA VAL A 531 -4.41 41.22 32.68
C VAL A 531 -4.03 42.72 32.62
N ASP A 532 -4.32 43.39 31.48
CA ASP A 532 -3.94 44.80 31.27
C ASP A 532 -4.74 45.80 32.14
N GLN A 533 -5.94 45.45 32.60
CA GLN A 533 -6.75 46.30 33.48
C GLN A 533 -6.24 46.25 34.93
N ASP A 534 -5.72 47.36 35.48
CA ASP A 534 -5.36 47.47 36.90
C ASP A 534 -6.54 48.04 37.73
N PRO A 535 -7.26 47.17 38.46
CA PRO A 535 -8.39 47.63 39.30
C PRO A 535 -7.92 48.37 40.54
N GLY A 536 -6.64 48.23 40.94
CA GLY A 536 -6.12 48.82 42.12
C GLY A 536 -6.06 50.34 42.08
N ALA A 537 -5.63 50.92 40.98
CA ALA A 537 -5.51 52.35 40.81
C ALA A 537 -6.85 53.07 40.71
N ALA A 538 -7.89 52.42 40.22
CA ALA A 538 -9.25 52.95 40.20
C ALA A 538 -9.89 52.91 41.57
N LEU A 539 -9.67 51.88 42.34
CA LEU A 539 -10.19 51.72 43.71
C LEU A 539 -9.55 52.68 44.67
N GLU A 540 -8.22 52.88 44.63
CA GLU A 540 -7.48 53.86 45.47
C GLU A 540 -7.96 55.31 45.25
N ARG A 541 -8.19 55.70 43.97
CA ARG A 541 -8.73 57.05 43.66
C ARG A 541 -10.12 57.26 44.20
N ARG A 542 -11.01 56.27 44.13
CA ARG A 542 -12.40 56.36 44.62
C ARG A 542 -12.48 56.30 46.14
N GLN A 543 -11.68 55.49 46.82
CA GLN A 543 -11.60 55.42 48.28
C GLN A 543 -11.03 56.69 48.87
N SER A 544 -9.96 57.24 48.27
CA SER A 544 -9.37 58.52 48.75
C SER A 544 -10.35 59.73 48.56
N ALA A 545 -11.17 59.67 47.49
CA ALA A 545 -12.23 60.66 47.28
C ALA A 545 -13.32 60.55 48.35
N LEU A 546 -13.78 59.27 48.66
CA LEU A 546 -14.79 59.04 49.69
C LEU A 546 -14.28 59.53 51.09
N ALA A 547 -13.04 59.16 51.44
CA ALA A 547 -12.43 59.59 52.72
C ALA A 547 -12.32 61.12 52.83
N ARG A 548 -11.98 61.84 51.74
CA ARG A 548 -11.95 63.26 51.67
C ARG A 548 -13.35 63.91 51.89
N ILE A 549 -14.37 63.37 51.26
CA ILE A 549 -15.75 63.84 51.40
C ILE A 549 -16.25 63.70 52.86
N LEU A 550 -16.00 62.49 53.45
CA LEU A 550 -16.42 62.25 54.83
C LEU A 550 -15.67 63.10 55.86
N ARG A 551 -14.35 63.35 55.64
CA ARG A 551 -13.57 64.26 56.47
C ARG A 551 -14.05 65.72 56.35
N ALA A 552 -14.35 66.20 55.15
CA ALA A 552 -14.91 67.50 54.91
C ALA A 552 -16.31 67.63 55.55
N GLY A 553 -17.14 66.60 55.45
CA GLY A 553 -18.44 66.57 56.13
C GLY A 553 -18.31 66.61 57.67
N LEU A 554 -17.29 65.91 58.22
CA LEU A 554 -16.99 65.95 59.67
C LEU A 554 -16.54 67.36 60.14
N ILE A 555 -15.66 68.03 59.35
CA ILE A 555 -15.22 69.41 59.63
C ILE A 555 -16.41 70.33 59.60
N ILE A 556 -17.30 70.26 58.64
CA ILE A 556 -18.51 71.02 58.52
C ILE A 556 -19.40 70.80 59.79
N LEU A 557 -19.60 69.50 60.20
CA LEU A 557 -20.35 69.18 61.41
C LEU A 557 -19.72 69.80 62.65
N LEU A 558 -18.41 69.71 62.81
CA LEU A 558 -17.70 70.34 63.93
C LEU A 558 -17.93 71.89 63.95
N LEU A 559 -17.89 72.54 62.79
CA LEU A 559 -18.17 73.95 62.67
C LEU A 559 -19.63 74.32 63.06
N VAL A 560 -20.62 73.53 62.59
CA VAL A 560 -22.04 73.65 62.90
C VAL A 560 -22.34 73.43 64.39
N ILE A 561 -21.58 72.58 65.11
CA ILE A 561 -21.69 72.35 66.55
C ILE A 561 -20.93 73.40 67.28
N LEU A 562 -19.78 73.85 66.85
CA LEU A 562 -18.93 74.86 67.54
C LEU A 562 -19.59 76.23 67.52
N ALA A 563 -20.22 76.67 66.41
CA ALA A 563 -20.88 77.97 66.28
C ALA A 563 -21.98 78.24 67.34
N PRO A 564 -22.95 77.37 67.54
CA PRO A 564 -24.00 77.59 68.58
C PRO A 564 -23.39 77.44 70.03
N LEU A 565 -22.31 76.58 70.15
CA LEU A 565 -21.63 76.44 71.39
C LEU A 565 -20.95 77.80 71.87
N VAL A 566 -20.30 78.45 70.94
CA VAL A 566 -19.69 79.81 71.18
C VAL A 566 -20.79 80.86 71.45
N LEU A 567 -21.92 80.82 70.71
CA LEU A 567 -23.04 81.71 70.96
C LEU A 567 -23.73 81.47 72.31
N ALA A 568 -23.71 80.22 72.81
CA ALA A 568 -24.23 79.95 74.21
C ALA A 568 -23.23 80.42 75.29
N LEU A 569 -21.94 80.30 75.04
CA LEU A 569 -20.92 80.88 75.97
C LEU A 569 -21.04 82.41 76.04
N LEU A 570 -21.38 83.04 74.93
CA LEU A 570 -21.67 84.48 74.90
C LEU A 570 -23.03 84.88 75.48
N LYS A 571 -23.79 83.90 75.99
CA LYS A 571 -25.16 84.11 76.64
C LYS A 571 -26.23 84.58 75.64
N ALA A 572 -26.00 84.44 74.31
CA ALA A 572 -26.89 84.77 73.20
C ALA A 572 -27.98 83.77 73.02
N ILE A 573 -27.77 82.44 73.33
CA ILE A 573 -28.65 81.34 73.08
C ILE A 573 -28.77 80.43 74.29
N SER A 574 -29.90 79.73 74.54
CA SER A 574 -30.10 78.80 75.63
C SER A 574 -29.36 77.48 75.38
N TRP A 575 -28.87 76.81 76.45
CA TRP A 575 -28.19 75.51 76.36
C TRP A 575 -29.08 74.41 75.81
N LYS A 576 -30.42 74.57 75.97
CA LYS A 576 -31.38 73.65 75.34
C LYS A 576 -31.41 73.75 73.85
N THR A 577 -31.29 74.92 73.28
CA THR A 577 -31.22 75.16 71.81
C THR A 577 -29.92 74.65 71.26
N VAL A 578 -28.80 74.75 71.90
CA VAL A 578 -27.53 74.15 71.46
C VAL A 578 -27.66 72.66 71.41
N ALA A 579 -28.25 72.04 72.41
CA ALA A 579 -28.40 70.55 72.44
C ALA A 579 -29.26 70.09 71.28
N ILE A 580 -30.37 70.75 70.99
CA ILE A 580 -31.32 70.36 69.90
C ILE A 580 -30.63 70.57 68.52
N VAL A 581 -29.95 71.71 68.30
CA VAL A 581 -29.28 71.99 67.03
C VAL A 581 -28.12 71.03 66.77
N SER A 582 -27.31 70.73 67.81
CA SER A 582 -26.26 69.79 67.73
C SER A 582 -26.76 68.36 67.49
N ALA A 583 -27.81 67.92 68.16
CA ALA A 583 -28.41 66.63 67.92
C ALA A 583 -29.02 66.52 66.51
N ALA A 584 -29.72 67.52 66.02
CA ALA A 584 -30.28 67.58 64.70
C ALA A 584 -29.15 67.56 63.61
N ALA A 585 -28.12 68.40 63.82
CA ALA A 585 -26.96 68.37 62.86
C ALA A 585 -26.25 67.04 62.83
N LEU A 586 -26.12 66.37 63.95
CA LEU A 586 -25.54 65.07 64.06
C LEU A 586 -26.36 63.99 63.37
N VAL A 587 -27.67 64.04 63.50
CA VAL A 587 -28.62 63.15 62.83
C VAL A 587 -28.58 63.37 61.29
N VAL A 588 -28.68 64.64 60.85
CA VAL A 588 -28.57 64.96 59.41
C VAL A 588 -27.24 64.53 58.82
N TRP A 589 -26.13 64.85 59.47
CA TRP A 589 -24.82 64.43 59.03
C TRP A 589 -24.74 62.89 58.94
N PHE A 590 -25.26 62.17 59.89
CA PHE A 590 -25.28 60.77 59.95
C PHE A 590 -26.06 60.20 58.74
N ILE A 591 -27.29 60.70 58.53
CA ILE A 591 -28.13 60.28 57.43
C ILE A 591 -27.45 60.52 56.07
N VAL A 592 -26.93 61.72 55.86
CA VAL A 592 -26.25 62.13 54.63
C VAL A 592 -24.98 61.34 54.47
N SER A 593 -24.19 61.06 55.49
CA SER A 593 -22.97 60.26 55.44
C SER A 593 -23.26 58.78 55.11
N VAL A 594 -24.33 58.24 55.70
CA VAL A 594 -24.80 56.87 55.36
C VAL A 594 -25.27 56.81 53.91
N LEU A 595 -26.05 57.80 53.43
CA LEU A 595 -26.55 57.83 52.06
C LEU A 595 -25.41 57.92 51.02
N ILE A 596 -24.44 58.80 51.28
CA ILE A 596 -23.23 58.93 50.44
C ILE A 596 -22.44 57.64 50.47
N PHE A 597 -22.27 57.03 51.63
CA PHE A 597 -21.55 55.79 51.80
C PHE A 597 -22.22 54.64 51.00
N VAL A 598 -23.55 54.48 51.20
CA VAL A 598 -24.28 53.38 50.54
C VAL A 598 -24.21 53.52 49.02
N ARG A 599 -24.41 54.72 48.45
CA ARG A 599 -24.30 55.01 47.04
C ARG A 599 -22.90 54.73 46.50
N ARG A 600 -21.86 55.18 47.15
CA ARG A 600 -20.45 54.97 46.74
C ARG A 600 -19.98 53.55 47.03
N GLN A 601 -20.50 52.92 48.05
CA GLN A 601 -20.14 51.52 48.39
C GLN A 601 -20.74 50.52 47.41
N GLN A 602 -21.89 50.83 46.83
CA GLN A 602 -22.41 49.99 45.73
C GLN A 602 -21.45 49.94 44.54
N GLU A 603 -20.83 51.10 44.20
CA GLU A 603 -19.80 51.12 43.13
C GLU A 603 -18.54 50.35 43.52
N VAL A 604 -18.09 50.52 44.81
CA VAL A 604 -16.92 49.74 45.29
C VAL A 604 -17.21 48.25 45.39
N PHE A 605 -18.44 47.90 45.80
CA PHE A 605 -18.88 46.49 45.86
C PHE A 605 -18.92 45.85 44.46
N GLN A 606 -19.40 46.60 43.48
CA GLN A 606 -19.38 46.15 42.08
C GLN A 606 -17.94 45.94 41.62
N ILE A 607 -17.00 46.84 41.94
CA ILE A 607 -15.57 46.67 41.57
C ILE A 607 -14.96 45.43 42.27
N LEU A 608 -15.32 45.17 43.53
CA LEU A 608 -14.88 43.98 44.26
C LEU A 608 -15.45 42.70 43.69
N MET A 609 -16.74 42.71 43.36
CA MET A 609 -17.38 41.55 42.68
C MET A 609 -16.74 41.28 41.32
N HIS A 610 -16.48 42.33 40.56
CA HIS A 610 -15.74 42.16 39.28
C HIS A 610 -14.30 41.74 39.52
N ALA A 611 -13.65 42.11 40.60
CA ALA A 611 -12.31 41.60 40.93
C ALA A 611 -12.34 40.14 41.35
N GLU A 612 -13.34 39.69 42.09
CA GLU A 612 -13.54 38.30 42.48
C GLU A 612 -13.93 37.44 41.31
N GLU A 613 -14.79 37.94 40.40
CA GLU A 613 -15.10 37.29 39.13
C GLU A 613 -13.87 37.12 38.26
N ARG A 614 -12.99 38.13 38.20
CA ARG A 614 -11.71 38.05 37.51
C ARG A 614 -10.78 37.01 38.09
N GLU A 615 -10.67 36.97 39.45
CA GLU A 615 -9.84 36.01 40.14
C GLU A 615 -10.23 34.56 39.80
N GLN A 616 -11.53 34.30 39.53
CA GLN A 616 -12.04 33.00 39.10
C GLN A 616 -11.96 32.82 37.59
N ARG A 617 -12.06 33.88 36.80
CA ARG A 617 -12.11 33.84 35.33
C ARG A 617 -10.74 33.63 34.70
N ILE A 618 -9.68 34.22 35.26
CA ILE A 618 -8.30 34.06 34.76
C ILE A 618 -7.85 32.59 34.78
N PRO A 619 -7.93 31.82 35.89
CA PRO A 619 -7.54 30.43 35.89
C PRO A 619 -8.40 29.54 34.97
N LEU A 620 -9.73 29.84 34.87
CA LEU A 620 -10.62 29.15 33.97
C LEU A 620 -10.22 29.38 32.48
N LEU A 621 -9.96 30.63 32.11
CA LEU A 621 -9.51 30.97 30.75
C LEU A 621 -8.12 30.36 30.45
N THR A 622 -7.24 30.33 31.46
CA THR A 622 -5.93 29.69 31.32
C THR A 622 -6.06 28.19 31.09
N ALA A 623 -6.94 27.52 31.86
CA ALA A 623 -7.23 26.12 31.67
C ALA A 623 -7.86 25.84 30.28
N ASN A 624 -8.82 26.68 29.86
CA ASN A 624 -9.42 26.59 28.52
C ASN A 624 -8.41 26.88 27.42
N LEU A 625 -7.50 27.82 27.60
CA LEU A 625 -6.43 28.11 26.63
C LEU A 625 -5.52 26.91 26.50
N ARG A 626 -5.07 26.30 27.59
CA ARG A 626 -4.26 25.11 27.59
C ARG A 626 -4.97 23.96 26.86
N LEU A 627 -6.24 23.73 27.21
CA LEU A 627 -7.08 22.72 26.59
C LEU A 627 -7.20 22.93 25.06
N ALA A 628 -7.43 24.16 24.61
CA ALA A 628 -7.53 24.50 23.20
C ALA A 628 -6.19 24.35 22.47
N VAL A 629 -5.08 24.71 23.11
CA VAL A 629 -3.72 24.53 22.56
C VAL A 629 -3.38 23.04 22.41
N GLU A 630 -3.67 22.23 23.45
CA GLU A 630 -3.49 20.78 23.39
C GLU A 630 -4.39 20.13 22.31
N ASP A 631 -5.63 20.61 22.17
CA ASP A 631 -6.56 20.15 21.13
C ASP A 631 -6.06 20.52 19.74
N LEU A 632 -5.51 21.71 19.54
CA LEU A 632 -4.96 22.13 18.26
C LEU A 632 -3.75 21.28 17.88
N ALA A 633 -2.85 20.98 18.81
CA ALA A 633 -1.71 20.09 18.59
C ALA A 633 -2.18 18.67 18.22
N ALA A 634 -3.16 18.12 18.95
CA ALA A 634 -3.74 16.81 18.66
C ALA A 634 -4.46 16.78 17.30
N GLN A 635 -5.20 17.84 16.95
CA GLN A 635 -5.84 17.99 15.64
C GLN A 635 -4.81 18.07 14.51
N GLY A 636 -3.66 18.71 14.72
CA GLY A 636 -2.55 18.71 13.77
C GLY A 636 -1.97 17.30 13.55
N ALA A 637 -1.79 16.51 14.61
CA ALA A 637 -1.38 15.13 14.51
C ALA A 637 -2.43 14.29 13.77
N ALA A 638 -3.71 14.45 14.08
CA ALA A 638 -4.82 13.80 13.38
C ALA A 638 -4.86 14.19 11.89
N TYR A 639 -4.64 15.47 11.57
CA TYR A 639 -4.62 15.94 10.18
C TYR A 639 -3.44 15.37 9.39
N SER A 640 -2.27 15.23 10.02
CA SER A 640 -1.12 14.55 9.42
C SER A 640 -1.39 13.07 9.12
N GLN A 641 -2.07 12.36 10.04
CA GLN A 641 -2.52 10.99 9.80
C GLN A 641 -3.57 10.94 8.68
N PHE A 642 -4.53 11.87 8.70
CA PHE A 642 -5.55 11.97 7.65
C PHE A 642 -4.94 12.13 6.27
N ASP A 643 -3.96 13.02 6.09
CA ASP A 643 -3.31 13.23 4.79
C ASP A 643 -2.66 11.94 4.26
N ALA A 644 -1.98 11.19 5.13
CA ALA A 644 -1.41 9.90 4.75
C ALA A 644 -2.50 8.85 4.42
N TRP A 645 -3.55 8.74 5.25
CA TRP A 645 -4.64 7.80 5.01
C TRP A 645 -5.48 8.16 3.79
N ALA A 646 -5.69 9.45 3.51
CA ALA A 646 -6.38 9.91 2.31
C ALA A 646 -5.58 9.57 1.04
N ALA A 647 -4.25 9.72 1.08
CA ALA A 647 -3.37 9.30 0.00
C ALA A 647 -3.43 7.79 -0.24
N ILE A 648 -3.36 6.98 0.84
CA ILE A 648 -3.48 5.52 0.78
C ILE A 648 -4.84 5.10 0.21
N ALA A 649 -5.94 5.64 0.75
CA ALA A 649 -7.28 5.33 0.29
C ALA A 649 -7.49 5.70 -1.18
N THR A 650 -7.00 6.87 -1.60
CA THR A 650 -7.11 7.33 -2.99
C THR A 650 -6.29 6.45 -3.93
N ALA A 651 -5.05 6.08 -3.56
CA ALA A 651 -4.22 5.18 -4.35
C ALA A 651 -4.84 3.78 -4.45
N PHE A 652 -5.32 3.23 -3.34
CA PHE A 652 -6.00 1.94 -3.31
C PHE A 652 -7.28 1.93 -4.16
N LEU A 653 -8.15 2.91 -4.01
CA LEU A 653 -9.40 2.97 -4.77
C LEU A 653 -9.17 3.26 -6.26
N ALA A 654 -8.02 3.83 -6.63
CA ALA A 654 -7.64 3.98 -8.03
C ALA A 654 -7.32 2.62 -8.69
N ASP A 655 -6.67 1.73 -7.97
CA ASP A 655 -6.29 0.40 -8.46
C ASP A 655 -6.37 -0.65 -7.31
N PRO A 656 -7.59 -1.07 -6.93
CA PRO A 656 -7.79 -1.97 -5.80
C PRO A 656 -7.30 -3.40 -6.04
N LEU A 657 -7.14 -3.81 -7.30
CA LEU A 657 -6.69 -5.15 -7.64
C LEU A 657 -5.17 -5.26 -7.67
N GLY A 658 -4.46 -4.12 -7.78
CA GLY A 658 -3.01 -4.08 -7.89
C GLY A 658 -2.49 -4.72 -9.17
N GLU A 659 -1.21 -4.60 -9.35
CA GLU A 659 -0.40 -5.09 -10.47
C GLU A 659 -1.12 -5.56 -11.75
N ARG A 660 -1.17 -4.65 -12.72
CA ARG A 660 -1.37 -5.02 -14.14
C ARG A 660 -0.14 -5.68 -14.75
N ASP A 661 0.96 -5.77 -14.00
CA ASP A 661 2.29 -6.20 -14.45
C ASP A 661 2.46 -7.71 -14.65
N MET A 662 1.38 -8.40 -14.97
CA MET A 662 1.48 -9.66 -15.68
C MET A 662 1.10 -9.46 -17.15
N VAL A 663 1.55 -8.37 -17.76
CA VAL A 663 1.72 -8.38 -19.20
C VAL A 663 2.82 -9.40 -19.47
N ARG A 664 2.42 -10.65 -19.70
CA ARG A 664 3.22 -11.52 -20.55
C ARG A 664 3.36 -10.72 -21.85
N THR A 665 4.42 -9.95 -21.98
CA THR A 665 4.84 -9.45 -23.27
C THR A 665 4.83 -10.70 -24.14
N ALA A 666 3.88 -10.79 -25.07
CA ALA A 666 3.92 -11.79 -26.11
C ALA A 666 5.33 -11.66 -26.68
N ARG A 667 6.19 -12.62 -26.30
CA ARG A 667 7.57 -12.58 -26.73
C ARG A 667 7.52 -12.94 -28.19
N GLU A 668 7.49 -11.91 -29.01
CA GLU A 668 7.75 -12.01 -30.43
C GLU A 668 9.19 -12.50 -30.59
N HIS A 669 9.39 -13.79 -30.34
CA HIS A 669 10.63 -14.43 -30.70
C HIS A 669 10.43 -14.98 -32.11
N GLU A 670 11.13 -14.35 -33.05
CA GLU A 670 11.33 -14.84 -34.42
C GLU A 670 12.11 -16.16 -34.45
N THR A 671 12.10 -16.96 -33.39
CA THR A 671 12.82 -18.21 -33.31
C THR A 671 12.07 -19.21 -34.22
N VAL A 672 12.79 -19.75 -35.21
CA VAL A 672 12.28 -20.81 -36.03
C VAL A 672 12.13 -22.06 -35.13
N LEU A 673 10.89 -22.38 -34.79
CA LEU A 673 10.58 -23.53 -33.93
C LEU A 673 10.85 -24.82 -34.72
N PRO A 674 11.37 -25.88 -34.08
CA PRO A 674 11.46 -27.20 -34.68
C PRO A 674 10.07 -27.71 -35.11
N GLU A 675 9.98 -28.43 -36.20
CA GLU A 675 8.71 -28.96 -36.72
C GLU A 675 8.00 -29.91 -35.75
N SER A 676 8.75 -30.57 -34.87
CA SER A 676 8.20 -31.39 -33.77
C SER A 676 7.49 -30.58 -32.68
N LEU A 677 7.75 -29.27 -32.61
CA LEU A 677 7.06 -28.36 -31.75
C LEU A 677 6.30 -27.32 -32.58
N GLN A 678 4.98 -27.36 -32.50
CA GLN A 678 4.11 -26.39 -33.15
C GLN A 678 3.42 -25.52 -32.09
N ARG A 679 3.43 -24.22 -32.33
CA ARG A 679 2.66 -23.24 -31.59
C ARG A 679 1.57 -22.68 -32.50
N VAL A 680 0.34 -22.80 -32.06
CA VAL A 680 -0.81 -22.31 -32.79
C VAL A 680 -1.49 -21.23 -31.94
N VAL A 681 -1.58 -20.04 -32.47
CA VAL A 681 -2.32 -18.97 -31.80
C VAL A 681 -3.80 -19.23 -31.97
N VAL A 682 -4.52 -19.30 -30.85
CA VAL A 682 -5.97 -19.51 -30.89
C VAL A 682 -6.71 -18.15 -30.90
N GLU A 683 -7.90 -18.17 -31.45
CA GLU A 683 -8.77 -17.01 -31.56
C GLU A 683 -10.09 -17.26 -30.85
N ALA A 684 -10.69 -16.20 -30.34
CA ALA A 684 -12.06 -16.20 -29.86
C ALA A 684 -12.86 -15.13 -30.59
N GLU A 685 -14.18 -15.22 -30.60
CA GLU A 685 -15.03 -14.16 -31.16
C GLU A 685 -15.04 -12.98 -30.20
N PRO A 686 -14.71 -11.74 -30.66
CA PRO A 686 -14.59 -10.56 -29.78
C PRO A 686 -15.84 -10.28 -28.96
N GLY A 687 -17.04 -10.45 -29.55
CA GLY A 687 -18.30 -10.29 -28.83
C GLY A 687 -18.50 -11.31 -27.72
N HIS A 688 -18.07 -12.54 -27.96
CA HIS A 688 -18.15 -13.61 -26.98
C HIS A 688 -17.19 -13.41 -25.81
N VAL A 689 -15.97 -12.90 -26.05
CA VAL A 689 -15.03 -12.55 -24.99
C VAL A 689 -15.62 -11.51 -24.05
N ALA A 690 -16.29 -10.48 -24.59
CA ALA A 690 -16.92 -9.45 -23.78
C ALA A 690 -18.09 -9.98 -22.92
N ASP A 691 -18.90 -10.88 -23.50
CA ASP A 691 -20.00 -11.51 -22.76
C ASP A 691 -19.48 -12.39 -21.62
N VAL A 692 -18.45 -13.19 -21.89
CA VAL A 692 -17.79 -14.03 -20.88
C VAL A 692 -17.16 -13.16 -19.80
N ALA A 693 -16.49 -12.06 -20.17
CA ALA A 693 -15.92 -11.10 -19.20
C ALA A 693 -17.00 -10.52 -18.28
N ALA A 694 -18.13 -10.10 -18.85
CA ALA A 694 -19.24 -9.57 -18.07
C ALA A 694 -19.83 -10.60 -17.08
N GLU A 695 -19.92 -11.85 -17.53
CA GLU A 695 -20.37 -12.95 -16.67
C GLU A 695 -19.36 -13.24 -15.55
N LEU A 696 -18.07 -13.35 -15.86
CA LEU A 696 -17.01 -13.55 -14.86
C LEU A 696 -16.98 -12.43 -13.81
N ARG A 697 -17.13 -11.17 -14.22
CA ARG A 697 -17.23 -10.04 -13.28
C ARG A 697 -18.35 -10.24 -12.26
N SER A 698 -19.45 -10.89 -12.65
CA SER A 698 -20.58 -11.17 -11.77
C SER A 698 -20.26 -12.18 -10.67
N TYR A 699 -19.31 -13.05 -10.87
CA TYR A 699 -18.86 -14.01 -9.86
C TYR A 699 -17.80 -13.43 -8.93
N VAL A 700 -16.96 -12.54 -9.43
CA VAL A 700 -15.78 -12.03 -8.74
C VAL A 700 -16.12 -10.80 -7.89
N PHE A 701 -16.92 -9.85 -8.42
CA PHE A 701 -17.22 -8.58 -7.75
C PHE A 701 -18.51 -8.64 -6.93
N GLN A 702 -18.50 -9.40 -5.85
CA GLN A 702 -19.62 -9.48 -4.92
C GLN A 702 -19.60 -8.30 -3.93
N VAL A 703 -20.74 -8.10 -3.22
CA VAL A 703 -20.82 -7.13 -2.14
C VAL A 703 -19.70 -7.34 -1.13
N GLY A 704 -18.90 -6.29 -0.91
CA GLY A 704 -17.75 -6.35 0.00
C GLY A 704 -16.41 -6.72 -0.64
N TRP A 705 -16.34 -6.92 -1.96
CA TRP A 705 -15.11 -7.26 -2.69
C TRP A 705 -13.94 -6.28 -2.40
N LEU A 706 -14.22 -4.98 -2.20
CA LEU A 706 -13.20 -3.99 -1.83
C LEU A 706 -12.54 -4.28 -0.48
N ARG A 707 -13.26 -4.88 0.45
CA ARG A 707 -12.68 -5.26 1.74
C ARG A 707 -11.70 -6.42 1.60
N GLU A 708 -12.01 -7.40 0.76
CA GLU A 708 -11.12 -8.50 0.42
C GLU A 708 -9.84 -7.97 -0.24
N ALA A 709 -9.99 -7.12 -1.26
CA ALA A 709 -8.87 -6.46 -1.92
C ALA A 709 -8.00 -5.64 -0.94
N TRP A 710 -8.64 -4.93 -0.01
CA TRP A 710 -7.93 -4.17 1.01
C TRP A 710 -7.11 -5.05 1.96
N GLU A 711 -7.62 -6.20 2.38
CA GLU A 711 -6.85 -7.13 3.22
C GLU A 711 -5.60 -7.66 2.50
N ALA A 712 -5.68 -7.91 1.20
CA ALA A 712 -4.51 -8.30 0.40
C ALA A 712 -3.46 -7.18 0.34
N VAL A 713 -3.88 -5.93 0.14
CA VAL A 713 -2.97 -4.76 0.18
C VAL A 713 -2.33 -4.59 1.56
N ARG A 714 -3.11 -4.78 2.64
CA ARG A 714 -2.58 -4.75 4.01
C ARG A 714 -1.56 -5.85 4.28
N ALA A 715 -1.73 -7.02 3.70
CA ALA A 715 -0.76 -8.11 3.83
C ALA A 715 0.59 -7.77 3.16
N ALA A 716 0.55 -7.00 2.07
CA ALA A 716 1.73 -6.56 1.32
C ALA A 716 2.47 -5.36 1.94
N VAL A 717 1.90 -4.66 2.94
CA VAL A 717 2.50 -3.47 3.58
C VAL A 717 3.96 -3.68 4.00
N LYS A 718 4.28 -4.87 4.51
CA LYS A 718 5.63 -5.23 4.96
C LYS A 718 6.73 -4.98 3.91
N ASP A 719 6.38 -5.05 2.62
CA ASP A 719 7.34 -4.93 1.52
C ASP A 719 7.70 -3.46 1.23
N ASP A 720 6.85 -2.52 1.63
CA ASP A 720 7.05 -1.08 1.48
C ASP A 720 7.68 -0.40 2.72
N LEU A 721 7.86 -1.15 3.79
CA LEU A 721 8.42 -0.64 5.04
C LEU A 721 9.94 -0.86 5.14
N THR A 722 10.62 0.03 5.86
CA THR A 722 12.03 -0.16 6.20
C THR A 722 12.23 -1.43 7.04
N PRO A 723 13.44 -2.04 7.07
CA PRO A 723 13.69 -3.27 7.84
C PRO A 723 13.34 -3.14 9.32
N ASP A 724 13.61 -1.99 9.94
CA ASP A 724 13.26 -1.72 11.35
C ASP A 724 11.74 -1.64 11.53
N GLN A 725 11.03 -0.90 10.67
CA GLN A 725 9.58 -0.79 10.72
C GLN A 725 8.91 -2.13 10.48
N ARG A 726 9.44 -2.96 9.57
CA ARG A 726 8.98 -4.34 9.32
C ARG A 726 9.12 -5.22 10.55
N THR A 727 10.25 -5.13 11.24
CA THR A 727 10.49 -5.87 12.49
C THR A 727 9.49 -5.45 13.57
N ARG A 728 9.25 -4.16 13.74
CA ARG A 728 8.26 -3.63 14.69
C ARG A 728 6.84 -4.06 14.35
N LEU A 729 6.47 -4.11 13.06
CA LEU A 729 5.17 -4.60 12.59
C LEU A 729 4.99 -6.08 12.91
N ASN A 730 6.00 -6.92 12.59
CA ASN A 730 5.96 -8.36 12.85
C ASN A 730 5.86 -8.67 14.36
N ASN A 731 6.51 -7.88 15.20
CA ASN A 731 6.44 -7.98 16.65
C ASN A 731 5.17 -7.35 17.25
N ARG A 732 4.22 -6.90 16.44
CA ARG A 732 2.99 -6.19 16.86
C ARG A 732 3.24 -4.93 17.69
N GLN A 733 4.42 -4.32 17.56
CA GLN A 733 4.79 -3.07 18.22
C GLN A 733 4.41 -1.83 17.40
N LEU A 734 3.96 -2.03 16.17
CA LEU A 734 3.53 -0.99 15.26
C LEU A 734 2.09 -1.25 14.83
N ASN A 735 1.23 -0.25 15.01
CA ASN A 735 -0.14 -0.24 14.51
C ASN A 735 -0.31 0.97 13.59
N LEU A 736 -0.52 0.74 12.30
CA LEU A 736 -0.62 1.79 11.30
C LEU A 736 -1.76 2.80 11.57
N PHE A 737 -2.85 2.37 12.21
CA PHE A 737 -3.96 3.27 12.54
C PHE A 737 -3.64 4.28 13.64
N THR A 738 -2.68 3.97 14.50
CA THR A 738 -2.22 4.85 15.58
C THR A 738 -0.87 5.49 15.29
N GLU A 739 -0.22 5.12 14.17
CA GLU A 739 1.08 5.62 13.78
C GLU A 739 1.00 7.08 13.34
N SER A 740 2.06 7.84 13.55
CA SER A 740 2.16 9.22 13.10
C SER A 740 2.08 9.34 11.57
N GLY A 741 1.47 10.42 11.07
CA GLY A 741 1.52 10.79 9.65
C GLY A 741 2.75 11.60 9.24
N ALA A 742 3.69 11.86 10.17
CA ALA A 742 4.87 12.66 9.91
C ALA A 742 5.84 11.98 8.92
N SER A 743 6.68 12.76 8.27
CA SER A 743 7.72 12.27 7.37
C SER A 743 8.63 11.24 8.05
N GLY A 744 8.91 10.12 7.38
CA GLY A 744 9.72 9.02 7.90
C GLY A 744 8.97 8.04 8.82
N SER A 745 7.72 8.29 9.16
CA SER A 745 6.87 7.30 9.87
C SER A 745 6.50 6.13 8.96
N ALA A 746 6.12 5.00 9.56
CA ALA A 746 5.72 3.82 8.80
C ALA A 746 4.47 4.10 7.93
N LEU A 747 3.51 4.84 8.46
CA LEU A 747 2.30 5.22 7.73
C LEU A 747 2.63 6.11 6.53
N ARG A 748 3.50 7.11 6.69
CA ARG A 748 3.90 8.01 5.60
C ARG A 748 4.72 7.28 4.55
N ASN A 749 5.67 6.44 4.94
CA ASN A 749 6.46 5.64 4.01
C ASN A 749 5.57 4.73 3.15
N TRP A 750 4.54 4.12 3.75
CA TRP A 750 3.58 3.33 2.99
C TRP A 750 2.74 4.18 2.03
N ALA A 751 2.22 5.33 2.48
CA ALA A 751 1.47 6.26 1.63
C ALA A 751 2.30 6.72 0.42
N ASP A 752 3.56 7.09 0.65
CA ASP A 752 4.49 7.53 -0.39
C ASP A 752 4.84 6.38 -1.36
N ALA A 753 5.02 5.15 -0.85
CA ALA A 753 5.25 3.97 -1.66
C ALA A 753 4.06 3.66 -2.59
N LEU A 754 2.83 3.65 -2.06
CA LEU A 754 1.62 3.43 -2.86
C LEU A 754 1.43 4.53 -3.92
N THR A 755 1.73 5.79 -3.57
CA THR A 755 1.60 6.90 -4.52
C THR A 755 2.65 6.85 -5.64
N ALA A 756 3.89 6.41 -5.33
CA ALA A 756 5.01 6.40 -6.28
C ALA A 756 5.08 5.11 -7.11
N LYS A 757 4.75 3.96 -6.53
CA LYS A 757 4.95 2.63 -7.13
C LYS A 757 3.65 1.94 -7.53
N GLY A 758 2.50 2.51 -7.15
CA GLY A 758 1.19 1.84 -7.29
C GLY A 758 0.89 0.85 -6.17
N VAL A 759 -0.29 0.27 -6.24
CA VAL A 759 -0.78 -0.70 -5.27
C VAL A 759 -0.16 -2.06 -5.54
N ARG A 760 0.48 -2.66 -4.54
CA ARG A 760 0.97 -4.04 -4.58
C ARG A 760 -0.04 -4.94 -3.90
N SER A 761 -0.58 -5.89 -4.66
CA SER A 761 -1.58 -6.82 -4.16
C SER A 761 -1.59 -8.10 -4.99
N THR A 762 -1.80 -9.22 -4.35
CA THR A 762 -2.06 -10.50 -5.05
C THR A 762 -3.52 -10.63 -5.47
N CYS A 763 -4.37 -9.69 -5.08
CA CYS A 763 -5.82 -9.79 -5.27
C CYS A 763 -6.22 -9.94 -6.73
N GLY A 764 -5.57 -9.21 -7.64
CA GLY A 764 -5.83 -9.33 -9.08
C GLY A 764 -5.48 -10.71 -9.62
N ALA A 765 -4.36 -11.29 -9.16
CA ALA A 765 -3.95 -12.66 -9.52
C ALA A 765 -4.90 -13.70 -8.92
N ASP A 766 -5.28 -13.54 -7.66
CA ASP A 766 -6.22 -14.44 -6.97
C ASP A 766 -7.62 -14.40 -7.61
N HIS A 767 -8.08 -13.22 -8.01
CA HIS A 767 -9.33 -13.08 -8.76
C HIS A 767 -9.25 -13.74 -10.13
N TRP A 768 -8.12 -13.58 -10.84
CA TRP A 768 -7.93 -14.22 -12.13
C TRP A 768 -7.86 -15.73 -12.01
N ALA A 769 -7.18 -16.28 -11.00
CA ALA A 769 -7.17 -17.72 -10.73
C ALA A 769 -8.59 -18.27 -10.51
N ARG A 770 -9.44 -17.56 -9.76
CA ARG A 770 -10.87 -17.93 -9.61
C ARG A 770 -11.63 -17.86 -10.94
N CYS A 771 -11.32 -16.90 -11.82
CA CYS A 771 -11.92 -16.85 -13.15
C CYS A 771 -11.54 -18.08 -13.99
N LEU A 772 -10.26 -18.51 -13.95
CA LEU A 772 -9.81 -19.71 -14.63
C LEU A 772 -10.48 -20.98 -14.08
N GLU A 773 -10.64 -21.08 -12.75
CA GLU A 773 -11.40 -22.17 -12.14
C GLU A 773 -12.87 -22.21 -12.61
N LEU A 774 -13.50 -21.04 -12.74
CA LEU A 774 -14.88 -20.94 -13.24
C LEU A 774 -14.97 -21.33 -14.72
N LEU A 775 -14.02 -20.89 -15.57
CA LEU A 775 -13.96 -21.25 -16.98
C LEU A 775 -13.70 -22.76 -17.17
N GLY A 776 -12.93 -23.39 -16.29
CA GLY A 776 -12.69 -24.83 -16.28
C GLY A 776 -13.84 -25.66 -15.68
N GLY A 777 -14.81 -25.02 -15.00
CA GLY A 777 -15.90 -25.69 -14.30
C GLY A 777 -17.15 -25.92 -15.16
N GLU A 778 -17.94 -26.95 -14.83
CA GLU A 778 -19.20 -27.26 -15.54
C GLU A 778 -20.25 -26.14 -15.42
N SER A 779 -20.17 -25.32 -14.37
CA SER A 779 -21.18 -24.30 -14.03
C SER A 779 -20.78 -22.88 -14.42
N GLY A 780 -19.57 -22.70 -14.95
CA GLY A 780 -19.06 -21.40 -15.36
C GLY A 780 -19.41 -21.02 -16.80
N PRO A 781 -19.07 -19.81 -17.23
CA PRO A 781 -19.22 -19.41 -18.61
C PRO A 781 -18.31 -20.24 -19.52
N ARG A 782 -18.78 -20.53 -20.70
CA ARG A 782 -17.98 -21.27 -21.70
C ARG A 782 -17.30 -20.27 -22.64
N LEU A 783 -16.00 -20.45 -22.80
CA LEU A 783 -15.20 -19.68 -23.75
C LEU A 783 -14.78 -20.61 -24.90
N ASP A 784 -15.35 -20.38 -26.07
CA ASP A 784 -15.05 -21.18 -27.27
C ASP A 784 -13.77 -20.64 -27.93
N LEU A 785 -12.69 -21.38 -27.80
CA LEU A 785 -11.40 -21.12 -28.42
C LEU A 785 -11.26 -21.93 -29.72
N HIS A 786 -10.77 -21.26 -30.76
CA HIS A 786 -10.65 -21.83 -32.09
C HIS A 786 -9.21 -21.83 -32.59
N VAL A 787 -8.80 -22.95 -33.15
CA VAL A 787 -7.54 -23.12 -33.88
C VAL A 787 -7.77 -22.74 -35.33
N PRO A 788 -7.05 -21.76 -35.90
CA PRO A 788 -7.09 -21.47 -37.32
C PRO A 788 -6.34 -22.57 -38.08
N MET A 789 -7.01 -23.20 -39.02
CA MET A 789 -6.45 -24.26 -39.86
C MET A 789 -5.85 -23.72 -41.16
N PRO A 790 -4.86 -24.38 -41.77
CA PRO A 790 -4.24 -23.90 -43.02
C PRO A 790 -5.21 -23.73 -44.19
N ASP A 791 -6.32 -24.47 -44.17
CA ASP A 791 -7.39 -24.38 -45.18
C ASP A 791 -8.37 -23.21 -44.96
N GLY A 792 -8.14 -22.40 -43.94
CA GLY A 792 -8.98 -21.27 -43.53
C GLY A 792 -10.19 -21.67 -42.68
N ALA A 793 -10.35 -22.94 -42.35
CA ALA A 793 -11.36 -23.41 -41.42
C ALA A 793 -10.96 -23.05 -39.98
N ARG A 794 -11.96 -22.89 -39.12
CA ARG A 794 -11.76 -22.71 -37.67
C ARG A 794 -12.22 -23.97 -36.96
N ARG A 795 -11.38 -24.52 -36.12
CA ARG A 795 -11.67 -25.74 -35.38
C ARG A 795 -11.63 -25.44 -33.86
N LEU A 796 -12.62 -25.93 -33.10
CA LEU A 796 -12.60 -25.86 -31.66
C LEU A 796 -11.34 -26.56 -31.09
N VAL A 797 -10.70 -25.93 -30.10
CA VAL A 797 -9.53 -26.51 -29.42
C VAL A 797 -9.86 -27.91 -28.87
N ALA A 798 -11.06 -28.11 -28.32
CA ALA A 798 -11.49 -29.39 -27.80
C ALA A 798 -11.56 -30.50 -28.87
N ASP A 799 -11.91 -30.16 -30.11
CA ASP A 799 -11.92 -31.13 -31.21
C ASP A 799 -10.51 -31.38 -31.73
N TYR A 800 -9.68 -30.34 -31.81
CA TYR A 800 -8.26 -30.45 -32.16
C TYR A 800 -7.50 -31.36 -31.17
N ARG A 801 -7.73 -31.20 -29.88
CA ARG A 801 -7.19 -32.02 -28.80
C ARG A 801 -7.61 -33.49 -28.96
N ARG A 802 -8.90 -33.78 -29.19
CA ARG A 802 -9.43 -35.12 -29.32
C ARG A 802 -8.76 -35.91 -30.45
N ASP A 803 -8.40 -35.20 -31.52
CA ASP A 803 -7.70 -35.84 -32.63
C ASP A 803 -6.26 -36.16 -32.31
N LEU A 804 -5.61 -35.39 -31.47
CA LEU A 804 -4.25 -35.65 -30.98
C LEU A 804 -4.22 -36.78 -29.93
N GLU A 805 -5.25 -36.90 -29.11
CA GLU A 805 -5.39 -38.01 -28.14
C GLU A 805 -5.61 -39.35 -28.78
N ALA A 806 -6.11 -39.38 -30.01
CA ALA A 806 -6.41 -40.63 -30.70
C ALA A 806 -5.13 -41.41 -31.02
N PRO A 807 -5.01 -42.67 -30.56
CA PRO A 807 -3.85 -43.50 -30.85
C PRO A 807 -3.55 -43.53 -32.35
N THR A 808 -2.34 -43.18 -32.72
CA THR A 808 -1.92 -43.22 -34.11
C THR A 808 -1.47 -44.63 -34.50
N SER A 809 -1.98 -45.16 -35.55
CA SER A 809 -1.48 -46.44 -36.15
C SER A 809 -0.18 -46.27 -36.93
N ARG A 810 0.58 -45.20 -36.66
CA ARG A 810 1.74 -44.79 -37.43
C ARG A 810 3.02 -45.42 -36.86
N SER A 811 3.93 -45.81 -37.73
CA SER A 811 5.21 -46.44 -37.35
C SER A 811 6.11 -45.44 -36.62
N VAL A 812 6.75 -45.90 -35.55
CA VAL A 812 7.93 -45.21 -34.98
C VAL A 812 9.07 -45.28 -36.00
N VAL A 813 9.77 -44.13 -36.15
CA VAL A 813 10.87 -44.09 -37.11
C VAL A 813 11.98 -45.06 -36.74
N THR A 814 12.39 -45.80 -37.71
CA THR A 814 13.43 -46.83 -37.55
C THR A 814 14.78 -46.43 -38.15
N ASP A 815 14.95 -45.13 -38.50
CA ASP A 815 16.18 -44.67 -39.16
C ASP A 815 17.43 -44.77 -38.27
N VAL A 816 17.26 -44.80 -36.97
CA VAL A 816 18.34 -45.04 -36.01
C VAL A 816 18.66 -46.50 -35.81
N LEU A 817 17.84 -47.40 -36.33
CA LEU A 817 18.03 -48.84 -36.20
C LEU A 817 18.97 -49.43 -37.28
N GLY A 818 19.78 -50.36 -36.87
CA GLY A 818 20.65 -51.11 -37.83
C GLY A 818 19.84 -51.90 -38.85
N PRO A 819 20.43 -52.27 -39.97
CA PRO A 819 19.76 -52.98 -41.06
C PRO A 819 19.12 -54.32 -40.67
N MET A 820 19.69 -55.00 -39.68
CA MET A 820 19.13 -56.25 -39.17
C MET A 820 17.80 -56.02 -38.43
N ALA A 821 17.72 -55.02 -37.58
CA ALA A 821 16.50 -54.68 -36.87
C ALA A 821 15.42 -54.10 -37.81
N ARG A 822 15.82 -53.34 -38.85
CA ARG A 822 14.88 -52.89 -39.92
C ARG A 822 14.30 -54.00 -40.75
N SER A 823 15.09 -55.09 -41.02
CA SER A 823 14.63 -56.20 -41.81
C SER A 823 13.69 -57.15 -41.05
N GLY A 824 13.73 -57.19 -39.75
CA GLY A 824 12.77 -57.87 -38.85
C GLY A 824 11.43 -57.22 -38.72
N GLY A 825 11.19 -56.20 -39.38
CA GLY A 825 10.41 -55.09 -39.48
C GLY A 825 8.89 -55.08 -39.24
N SER A 826 8.16 -56.08 -39.03
CA SER A 826 6.73 -55.95 -38.72
C SER A 826 6.44 -55.61 -37.27
N ALA A 827 7.37 -55.88 -36.36
CA ALA A 827 7.21 -55.57 -34.93
C ALA A 827 7.55 -54.12 -34.54
N LEU A 828 8.34 -53.44 -35.39
CA LEU A 828 8.83 -52.10 -35.13
C LEU A 828 8.03 -50.97 -35.83
N THR A 829 7.00 -51.35 -36.59
CA THR A 829 6.20 -50.45 -37.41
C THR A 829 5.03 -49.78 -36.66
N ALA A 830 4.70 -50.31 -35.50
CA ALA A 830 3.68 -49.72 -34.62
C ALA A 830 4.31 -49.27 -33.32
N PRO A 831 3.90 -48.13 -32.77
CA PRO A 831 4.34 -47.76 -31.43
C PRO A 831 3.88 -48.79 -30.41
N ALA A 832 4.81 -49.28 -29.57
CA ALA A 832 4.50 -50.16 -28.46
C ALA A 832 3.86 -49.40 -27.29
N GLY A 833 4.19 -48.11 -27.16
CA GLY A 833 3.60 -47.23 -26.18
C GLY A 833 3.18 -45.91 -26.81
N HIS A 834 2.03 -45.45 -26.42
CA HIS A 834 1.50 -44.12 -26.74
C HIS A 834 1.18 -43.40 -25.45
N TRP A 835 1.84 -42.30 -25.22
CA TRP A 835 1.69 -41.50 -24.01
C TRP A 835 1.27 -40.11 -24.41
N PHE A 836 0.18 -39.65 -23.84
CA PHE A 836 -0.37 -38.31 -24.03
C PHE A 836 -0.52 -37.60 -22.68
N CYS A 837 -0.08 -36.41 -22.63
CA CYS A 837 -0.26 -35.52 -21.46
C CYS A 837 -0.60 -34.13 -21.94
N GLU A 838 -1.45 -33.50 -21.19
CA GLU A 838 -1.77 -32.08 -21.33
C GLU A 838 -1.40 -31.31 -20.08
N SER A 839 -1.08 -30.07 -20.29
CA SER A 839 -0.84 -29.10 -19.22
C SER A 839 -1.45 -27.77 -19.60
N HIS A 840 -2.06 -27.13 -18.65
CA HIS A 840 -2.65 -25.81 -18.81
C HIS A 840 -1.76 -24.75 -18.14
N ASP A 841 -1.54 -23.64 -18.84
CA ASP A 841 -0.96 -22.43 -18.31
C ASP A 841 -1.93 -21.27 -18.62
N GLY A 842 -2.81 -20.98 -17.69
CA GLY A 842 -3.94 -20.12 -17.95
C GLY A 842 -4.94 -20.76 -18.93
N LEU A 843 -5.24 -20.06 -20.02
CA LEU A 843 -6.08 -20.57 -21.11
C LEU A 843 -5.27 -21.31 -22.20
N SER A 844 -3.95 -21.19 -22.16
CA SER A 844 -3.07 -21.89 -23.10
C SER A 844 -2.89 -23.35 -22.69
N GLU A 845 -2.87 -24.24 -23.68
CA GLU A 845 -2.64 -25.67 -23.48
C GLU A 845 -1.34 -26.10 -24.14
N THR A 846 -0.57 -26.94 -23.44
CA THR A 846 0.56 -27.69 -24.01
C THR A 846 0.21 -29.16 -24.05
N MET A 847 0.18 -29.74 -25.22
CA MET A 847 -0.09 -31.13 -25.45
C MET A 847 1.20 -31.83 -25.85
N LEU A 848 1.55 -32.86 -25.10
CA LEU A 848 2.74 -33.66 -25.32
C LEU A 848 2.33 -35.07 -25.73
N LEU A 849 2.81 -35.48 -26.86
CA LEU A 849 2.62 -36.83 -27.40
C LEU A 849 3.97 -37.51 -27.52
N VAL A 850 4.09 -38.69 -26.92
CA VAL A 850 5.28 -39.55 -27.01
C VAL A 850 4.90 -40.95 -27.43
N ASP A 851 5.40 -41.36 -28.58
CA ASP A 851 5.32 -42.74 -29.02
C ASP A 851 6.65 -43.45 -28.76
N SER A 852 6.63 -44.63 -28.22
CA SER A 852 7.86 -45.40 -27.95
C SER A 852 7.79 -46.82 -28.50
N THR A 853 8.95 -47.39 -28.78
CA THR A 853 9.08 -48.78 -29.13
C THR A 853 9.07 -49.66 -27.89
N ASP A 854 8.92 -50.98 -28.05
CA ASP A 854 9.36 -51.92 -27.03
C ASP A 854 10.86 -51.76 -26.75
N PRO A 855 11.34 -52.11 -25.54
CA PRO A 855 12.75 -52.08 -25.23
C PRO A 855 13.58 -52.95 -26.19
N LEU A 856 14.54 -52.30 -26.85
CA LEU A 856 15.40 -52.92 -27.87
C LEU A 856 16.78 -53.26 -27.28
N ALA A 857 17.39 -54.35 -27.79
CA ALA A 857 18.75 -54.66 -27.40
C ALA A 857 19.77 -53.72 -28.07
N PRO A 858 20.90 -53.39 -27.44
CA PRO A 858 21.92 -52.53 -28.05
C PRO A 858 22.39 -53.05 -29.43
N THR A 859 22.35 -54.38 -29.67
CA THR A 859 22.69 -54.99 -30.94
C THR A 859 21.78 -54.56 -32.08
N ASP A 860 20.55 -54.10 -31.77
CA ASP A 860 19.57 -53.70 -32.79
C ASP A 860 19.93 -52.37 -33.44
N PHE A 861 20.85 -51.60 -32.82
CA PHE A 861 21.35 -50.28 -33.26
C PHE A 861 22.65 -50.37 -34.04
N ILE A 862 23.22 -51.54 -34.23
CA ILE A 862 24.50 -51.72 -34.94
C ILE A 862 24.32 -51.57 -36.41
N TYR A 863 24.99 -50.62 -37.02
CA TYR A 863 25.16 -50.45 -38.45
C TYR A 863 26.42 -51.16 -38.94
N PRO A 864 26.41 -51.80 -40.13
CA PRO A 864 27.68 -52.17 -40.78
C PRO A 864 28.46 -50.90 -41.05
N ALA A 865 29.77 -50.85 -40.64
CA ALA A 865 30.58 -49.66 -40.77
C ALA A 865 30.51 -49.14 -42.22
N PRO A 866 30.08 -47.95 -42.48
CA PRO A 866 30.08 -47.35 -43.80
C PRO A 866 31.49 -46.92 -44.17
N GLU A 867 31.91 -47.31 -45.41
CA GLU A 867 33.15 -46.73 -46.01
C GLU A 867 32.98 -45.23 -46.35
N ARG A 868 32.15 -44.48 -45.72
CA ARG A 868 31.90 -43.09 -46.02
C ARG A 868 32.77 -42.17 -45.20
N ALA A 869 33.39 -41.21 -45.91
CA ALA A 869 34.07 -40.08 -45.25
C ALA A 869 33.11 -39.40 -44.26
N ARG A 870 33.49 -39.40 -43.02
CA ARG A 870 32.78 -38.66 -41.97
C ARG A 870 32.68 -37.21 -42.43
N PRO A 871 31.53 -36.56 -42.38
CA PRO A 871 31.48 -35.14 -42.58
C PRO A 871 32.37 -34.50 -41.51
N ASP A 872 33.36 -33.71 -41.97
CA ASP A 872 34.19 -32.89 -41.09
C ASP A 872 33.30 -31.87 -40.42
N PHE A 873 32.75 -32.20 -39.28
CA PHE A 873 32.15 -31.24 -38.40
C PHE A 873 33.26 -30.41 -37.72
N THR A 874 34.00 -29.66 -38.57
CA THR A 874 34.73 -28.53 -38.03
C THR A 874 33.64 -27.56 -37.54
N MET A 875 33.29 -27.65 -36.24
CA MET A 875 32.59 -26.57 -35.62
C MET A 875 33.48 -25.35 -35.72
N ASP A 876 33.27 -24.50 -36.74
CA ASP A 876 33.53 -23.11 -36.54
C ASP A 876 32.79 -22.76 -35.26
N GLU A 877 33.55 -22.47 -34.17
CA GLU A 877 32.95 -22.07 -32.93
C GLU A 877 31.95 -20.92 -33.20
N PRO A 878 30.66 -21.21 -33.42
CA PRO A 878 29.73 -20.10 -33.39
C PRO A 878 29.80 -19.59 -31.95
N ASP A 879 29.76 -18.31 -31.78
CA ASP A 879 29.98 -17.61 -30.53
C ASP A 879 28.87 -17.91 -29.52
N TYR A 880 28.60 -19.18 -29.21
CA TYR A 880 27.68 -19.72 -28.23
C TYR A 880 28.10 -19.29 -26.81
N ALA A 881 29.37 -18.86 -26.63
CA ALA A 881 29.82 -18.27 -25.40
C ALA A 881 29.09 -16.92 -25.12
N SER A 882 28.59 -16.25 -26.15
CA SER A 882 27.82 -15.02 -25.98
C SER A 882 26.40 -15.29 -25.53
N ALA A 883 25.79 -16.42 -25.90
CA ALA A 883 24.44 -16.82 -25.45
C ALA A 883 24.42 -17.31 -24.00
N ILE A 884 25.58 -17.72 -23.47
CA ILE A 884 25.73 -18.25 -22.10
C ILE A 884 26.36 -17.21 -21.16
N ARG A 885 26.65 -16.01 -21.64
CA ARG A 885 27.10 -14.94 -20.73
C ARG A 885 25.92 -14.58 -19.81
N PRO A 886 26.13 -14.57 -18.47
CA PRO A 886 25.14 -14.00 -17.57
C PRO A 886 24.86 -12.57 -18.05
N SER A 887 23.59 -12.26 -18.28
CA SER A 887 23.17 -10.90 -18.55
C SER A 887 23.70 -10.02 -17.41
N GLN A 888 24.66 -9.14 -17.71
CA GLN A 888 25.03 -8.09 -16.76
C GLN A 888 23.74 -7.33 -16.44
N PRO A 889 23.45 -7.05 -15.17
CA PRO A 889 22.34 -6.19 -14.85
C PRO A 889 22.54 -4.89 -15.64
N ALA A 890 21.51 -4.48 -16.37
CA ALA A 890 21.49 -3.20 -17.06
C ALA A 890 21.99 -2.15 -16.08
N ASP A 891 22.95 -1.32 -16.49
CA ASP A 891 23.46 -0.20 -15.73
C ASP A 891 22.32 0.62 -15.14
N ALA A 892 21.92 0.27 -13.92
CA ALA A 892 21.22 1.17 -13.04
C ALA A 892 22.28 2.18 -12.59
N GLY A 893 22.14 3.38 -13.12
CA GLY A 893 23.07 4.48 -12.94
C GLY A 893 23.59 4.60 -11.53
N SER A 894 24.88 4.75 -11.45
CA SER A 894 25.74 5.24 -10.39
C SER A 894 25.05 5.74 -9.12
N GLY A 895 25.32 5.06 -8.00
CA GLY A 895 25.30 5.72 -6.72
C GLY A 895 24.62 4.98 -5.60
N SER A 896 25.16 3.85 -5.17
CA SER A 896 25.15 3.53 -3.74
C SER A 896 26.26 2.52 -3.44
N PRO A 897 27.15 2.79 -2.49
CA PRO A 897 28.18 1.84 -2.12
C PRO A 897 27.53 0.63 -1.43
N ASP A 898 27.95 -0.54 -1.84
CA ASP A 898 27.63 -1.83 -1.22
C ASP A 898 28.04 -1.82 0.27
N PRO A 899 27.10 -1.95 1.23
CA PRO A 899 27.42 -1.93 2.65
C PRO A 899 28.11 -3.22 3.16
N PHE A 900 28.40 -4.21 2.29
CA PHE A 900 29.01 -5.48 2.68
C PHE A 900 30.44 -5.71 2.16
N ALA A 901 31.10 -4.69 1.60
CA ALA A 901 32.54 -4.76 1.27
C ALA A 901 33.39 -4.34 2.48
N GLY A 902 33.32 -5.12 3.56
CA GLY A 902 34.28 -5.07 4.66
C GLY A 902 34.95 -6.43 4.81
N PRO A 903 36.26 -6.50 5.05
CA PRO A 903 36.91 -7.79 5.29
C PRO A 903 36.37 -8.37 6.59
N LEU A 904 35.83 -9.58 6.54
CA LEU A 904 35.61 -10.39 7.72
C LEU A 904 36.98 -10.83 8.24
N GLU A 905 37.50 -10.10 9.19
CA GLU A 905 38.45 -10.65 10.16
C GLU A 905 37.61 -11.36 11.23
N TYR A 906 37.81 -12.70 11.32
CA TYR A 906 37.40 -13.69 12.31
C TYR A 906 35.95 -13.74 12.76
#